data_358ced4f3ef5973e3344873195cc2f79
#
_entry.id   358ced4f3ef5973e3344873195cc2f79
#
_cell.length_a   1.000
_cell.length_b   1.000
_cell.length_c   1.000
_cell.angle_alpha   90.00
_cell.angle_beta   90.00
_cell.angle_gamma   90.00
#
_symmetry.space_group_name_H-M   'P 1'
#
loop_
_entity.id
_entity.type
_entity.pdbx_description
1 polymer ?
#
loop_
_entity_poly.entity_id
_entity_poly.type
_entity_poly.pdbx_seq_one_letter_code
_entity_poly.pdbx_strand_id
1 'polypeptide(L)'
;MEDKIIIKGAKEHNLKNVDLELPRNKFIVFTGLSGSGKSSLAFDTIYAEGQRRYVESLSAYARQFLGQMEKPNVEYIEGLSPAISIDQKTTSKNPRSTVGTVTEIYDYLRLLFARVGEVHCSVCGAKISQMTIQEIVDKMMEFPERTKLQILSPVVRGQKGTHKKLIENIKKEGFVRIRVNGENYEVTDEIDLSKNKKHNIEVVVDRIVIKDGIESRLTDSIETAVKLSDGLVIAQIIDGEEILYSTKFACPEHGVGIEELSPRMFSFNAPFGACETCNGLGESKEVDPDLVIPNKDLSIKQGAIAAWGSVGVNDDTYYSKMVQSLANHFGVSIETPVKDLPEEFVHELLYGTNNVMVQFIYESKYGGRREYQAYFEGVIPNLERRYRETNSEYSRDKIEEYMAETPCPKCKGARLKKEVLSVLVDGKNIMEVTDFSVNELVEYIENINLSEKQKFIAHEILKEIRGRAIFLRDVGLDYLNLSRKAGTLSGGEAQRIRLATQIGSALVGVLYVLDEPSIGLHQRDNDRLIKTLRHLTDIGNTLIVVEHDEDTMRECDYIVDIGPGAGVHGGQIVAQGTLEEILDNPNSITGQYLSGKKEIQIPEITREGNGNFIEIVKANENNLKNINVKFSLGKFTCITGVSGSGKSTLINDILYKGIASKINKLRDRPGKHKEIKGIENIDKIINIDQSPIGRTPRSNPATYTGVFDMIRDLFASTNEAKARGYQKGRFSFNIKGGRCEACKGDGIIKIEMHFLPDVFVPCEVCHGRRYNSETLEVHYKEKNIAEVLDMTVN
;
A
#
# COMPACT_ATOMS: atom_id res chain seq x y z
N MET A 1 37.72 5.42 -23.29
CA MET A 1 36.31 5.73 -22.91
C MET A 1 36.30 7.23 -22.67
N GLU A 2 35.32 7.94 -23.20
CA GLU A 2 35.17 9.38 -22.93
C GLU A 2 34.91 9.58 -21.42
N ASP A 3 35.76 10.42 -20.80
CA ASP A 3 35.67 10.68 -19.36
C ASP A 3 34.60 11.72 -19.00
N LYS A 4 33.79 12.12 -19.99
CA LYS A 4 32.77 13.17 -19.85
C LYS A 4 31.44 12.79 -20.49
N ILE A 5 30.36 13.37 -19.96
CA ILE A 5 29.05 13.45 -20.62
C ILE A 5 28.96 14.83 -21.26
N ILE A 6 28.75 14.91 -22.59
CA ILE A 6 28.68 16.16 -23.34
C ILE A 6 27.25 16.37 -23.80
N ILE A 7 26.66 17.49 -23.42
CA ILE A 7 25.29 17.88 -23.75
C ILE A 7 25.36 19.14 -24.62
N LYS A 8 24.68 19.15 -25.77
CA LYS A 8 24.61 20.29 -26.66
C LYS A 8 23.18 20.62 -27.03
N GLY A 9 22.84 21.88 -26.89
CA GLY A 9 21.59 22.43 -27.35
C GLY A 9 20.35 21.93 -26.64
N ALA A 10 20.40 21.75 -25.31
CA ALA A 10 19.21 21.32 -24.52
C ALA A 10 18.19 22.46 -24.44
N LYS A 11 16.92 22.15 -24.87
CA LYS A 11 15.83 23.14 -25.01
C LYS A 11 14.52 22.62 -24.38
N GLU A 12 14.59 21.61 -23.52
CA GLU A 12 13.40 21.05 -22.90
C GLU A 12 12.77 22.06 -21.94
N HIS A 13 11.45 22.22 -22.00
CA HIS A 13 10.66 23.16 -21.18
C HIS A 13 11.22 24.61 -21.21
N ASN A 14 11.81 25.08 -20.10
CA ASN A 14 12.34 26.43 -19.98
C ASN A 14 13.85 26.54 -20.25
N LEU A 15 14.50 25.45 -20.65
CA LEU A 15 15.94 25.47 -20.96
C LEU A 15 16.24 26.30 -22.21
N LYS A 16 17.27 27.13 -22.13
CA LYS A 16 17.65 28.10 -23.17
C LYS A 16 18.89 27.65 -23.92
N ASN A 17 18.78 26.60 -24.71
CA ASN A 17 19.86 26.07 -25.53
C ASN A 17 21.14 25.80 -24.72
N VAL A 18 20.99 24.98 -23.69
CA VAL A 18 22.05 24.71 -22.71
C VAL A 18 23.09 23.75 -23.30
N ASP A 19 24.36 24.21 -23.24
CA ASP A 19 25.55 23.40 -23.48
C ASP A 19 26.22 23.08 -22.14
N LEU A 20 26.56 21.81 -21.89
CA LEU A 20 27.13 21.38 -20.62
C LEU A 20 28.05 20.17 -20.79
N GLU A 21 29.18 20.19 -20.08
CA GLU A 21 30.09 19.05 -19.97
C GLU A 21 30.17 18.60 -18.52
N LEU A 22 29.88 17.33 -18.26
CA LEU A 22 29.86 16.73 -16.93
C LEU A 22 30.93 15.63 -16.81
N PRO A 23 31.68 15.57 -15.72
CA PRO A 23 32.61 14.47 -15.47
C PRO A 23 31.87 13.15 -15.21
N ARG A 24 32.38 12.03 -15.74
CA ARG A 24 31.84 10.69 -15.43
C ARG A 24 32.41 10.14 -14.11
N ASN A 25 31.73 9.18 -13.53
CA ASN A 25 32.11 8.52 -12.28
C ASN A 25 32.36 9.51 -11.14
N LYS A 26 31.51 10.53 -11.08
CA LYS A 26 31.54 11.60 -10.09
C LYS A 26 30.17 11.84 -9.48
N PHE A 27 30.19 12.39 -8.26
CA PHE A 27 29.03 12.89 -7.57
C PHE A 27 28.76 14.34 -7.99
N ILE A 28 27.71 14.56 -8.79
CA ILE A 28 27.37 15.84 -9.39
C ILE A 28 26.07 16.36 -8.77
N VAL A 29 26.05 17.59 -8.33
CA VAL A 29 24.85 18.25 -7.79
C VAL A 29 24.35 19.32 -8.77
N PHE A 30 23.05 19.23 -9.11
CA PHE A 30 22.31 20.28 -9.82
C PHE A 30 21.56 21.13 -8.81
N THR A 31 21.92 22.40 -8.72
CA THR A 31 21.30 23.34 -7.78
C THR A 31 20.74 24.57 -8.48
N GLY A 32 20.13 25.49 -7.74
CA GLY A 32 19.52 26.72 -8.25
C GLY A 32 18.10 26.93 -7.73
N LEU A 33 17.49 28.04 -8.09
CA LEU A 33 16.12 28.40 -7.64
C LEU A 33 15.07 27.40 -8.08
N SER A 34 13.96 27.30 -7.32
CA SER A 34 12.80 26.50 -7.72
C SER A 34 12.26 26.99 -9.07
N GLY A 35 11.98 26.06 -10.01
CA GLY A 35 11.53 26.42 -11.36
C GLY A 35 12.62 26.94 -12.29
N SER A 36 13.92 26.86 -11.93
CA SER A 36 15.04 27.29 -12.78
C SER A 36 15.33 26.36 -13.94
N GLY A 37 14.81 25.13 -13.96
CA GLY A 37 15.07 24.15 -15.03
C GLY A 37 15.94 22.96 -14.60
N LYS A 38 16.25 22.79 -13.30
CA LYS A 38 17.04 21.67 -12.78
C LYS A 38 16.48 20.31 -13.19
N SER A 39 15.22 20.07 -12.87
CA SER A 39 14.54 18.81 -13.16
C SER A 39 14.38 18.61 -14.67
N SER A 40 14.14 19.69 -15.44
CA SER A 40 14.08 19.63 -16.91
C SER A 40 15.41 19.18 -17.52
N LEU A 41 16.54 19.61 -16.98
CA LEU A 41 17.85 19.17 -17.45
C LEU A 41 18.17 17.74 -16.97
N ALA A 42 17.94 17.43 -15.68
CA ALA A 42 18.31 16.16 -15.08
C ALA A 42 17.43 15.01 -15.56
N PHE A 43 16.10 15.17 -15.49
CA PHE A 43 15.13 14.12 -15.76
C PHE A 43 14.60 14.16 -17.18
N ASP A 44 14.08 15.32 -17.63
CA ASP A 44 13.40 15.39 -18.92
C ASP A 44 14.38 15.43 -20.11
N THR A 45 15.67 15.70 -19.85
CA THR A 45 16.73 15.70 -20.89
C THR A 45 17.71 14.55 -20.71
N ILE A 46 18.52 14.52 -19.63
CA ILE A 46 19.64 13.56 -19.49
C ILE A 46 19.12 12.14 -19.24
N TYR A 47 18.27 11.99 -18.24
CA TYR A 47 17.69 10.68 -17.92
C TYR A 47 16.82 10.16 -19.07
N ALA A 48 15.94 11.00 -19.61
CA ALA A 48 15.04 10.62 -20.70
C ALA A 48 15.81 10.10 -21.93
N GLU A 49 16.87 10.78 -22.33
CA GLU A 49 17.72 10.34 -23.45
C GLU A 49 18.51 9.06 -23.12
N GLY A 50 19.05 8.95 -21.90
CA GLY A 50 19.73 7.72 -21.46
C GLY A 50 18.83 6.50 -21.47
N GLN A 51 17.60 6.65 -20.96
CA GLN A 51 16.60 5.60 -20.94
C GLN A 51 16.11 5.26 -22.36
N ARG A 52 15.86 6.28 -23.21
CA ARG A 52 15.47 6.09 -24.61
C ARG A 52 16.49 5.23 -25.36
N ARG A 53 17.79 5.57 -25.27
CA ARG A 53 18.87 4.78 -25.91
C ARG A 53 18.96 3.36 -25.38
N TYR A 54 18.79 3.19 -24.05
CA TYR A 54 18.76 1.85 -23.46
C TYR A 54 17.61 1.01 -24.00
N VAL A 55 16.38 1.56 -24.05
CA VAL A 55 15.20 0.89 -24.60
C VAL A 55 15.39 0.60 -26.11
N GLU A 56 15.97 1.50 -26.87
CA GLU A 56 16.27 1.28 -28.31
C GLU A 56 17.27 0.16 -28.54
N SER A 57 18.20 -0.09 -27.60
CA SER A 57 19.16 -1.20 -27.67
C SER A 57 18.54 -2.57 -27.42
N LEU A 58 17.33 -2.62 -26.87
CA LEU A 58 16.61 -3.87 -26.58
C LEU A 58 16.02 -4.49 -27.85
N SER A 59 15.63 -5.78 -27.76
CA SER A 59 14.97 -6.48 -28.85
C SER A 59 13.65 -5.82 -29.26
N ALA A 60 13.23 -5.99 -30.52
CA ALA A 60 11.97 -5.46 -31.03
C ALA A 60 10.76 -5.90 -30.18
N TYR A 61 10.79 -7.13 -29.67
CA TYR A 61 9.77 -7.66 -28.78
C TYR A 61 9.71 -6.89 -27.44
N ALA A 62 10.84 -6.65 -26.78
CA ALA A 62 10.89 -5.89 -25.53
C ALA A 62 10.43 -4.43 -25.74
N ARG A 63 10.77 -3.81 -26.87
CA ARG A 63 10.32 -2.43 -27.22
C ARG A 63 8.81 -2.32 -27.40
N GLN A 64 8.11 -3.35 -27.88
CA GLN A 64 6.65 -3.36 -27.95
C GLN A 64 5.99 -3.24 -26.57
N PHE A 65 6.60 -3.78 -25.53
CA PHE A 65 6.08 -3.69 -24.16
C PHE A 65 6.45 -2.39 -23.44
N LEU A 66 7.62 -1.82 -23.74
CA LEU A 66 8.11 -0.62 -23.07
C LEU A 66 7.63 0.69 -23.70
N GLY A 67 7.03 0.63 -24.90
CA GLY A 67 6.58 1.78 -25.67
C GLY A 67 7.71 2.54 -26.34
N GLN A 68 7.36 3.44 -27.27
CA GLN A 68 8.31 4.39 -27.84
C GLN A 68 8.43 5.59 -26.90
N MET A 69 9.64 5.90 -26.51
CA MET A 69 9.93 7.13 -25.76
C MET A 69 10.18 8.28 -26.72
N GLU A 70 9.57 9.42 -26.44
CA GLU A 70 9.82 10.63 -27.21
C GLU A 70 11.28 11.08 -27.01
N LYS A 71 11.90 11.54 -28.10
CA LYS A 71 13.25 12.11 -28.02
C LYS A 71 13.14 13.48 -27.34
N PRO A 72 13.93 13.72 -26.26
CA PRO A 72 13.96 15.05 -25.65
C PRO A 72 14.47 16.11 -26.64
N ASN A 73 14.07 17.35 -26.40
CA ASN A 73 14.44 18.48 -27.22
C ASN A 73 15.91 18.89 -26.94
N VAL A 74 16.84 18.13 -27.51
CA VAL A 74 18.29 18.32 -27.39
C VAL A 74 18.96 18.01 -28.72
N GLU A 75 20.00 18.73 -29.08
CA GLU A 75 20.71 18.49 -30.34
C GLU A 75 21.41 17.14 -30.29
N TYR A 76 22.31 16.93 -29.30
CA TYR A 76 22.90 15.63 -29.02
C TYR A 76 23.41 15.52 -27.58
N ILE A 77 23.55 14.29 -27.09
CA ILE A 77 24.23 13.96 -25.84
C ILE A 77 25.18 12.80 -26.10
N GLU A 78 26.43 12.93 -25.68
CA GLU A 78 27.44 11.87 -25.76
C GLU A 78 27.89 11.42 -24.39
N GLY A 79 28.46 10.21 -24.29
CA GLY A 79 29.02 9.67 -23.04
C GLY A 79 28.00 9.15 -22.04
N LEU A 80 26.71 9.02 -22.40
CA LEU A 80 25.69 8.48 -21.49
C LEU A 80 25.86 6.99 -21.21
N SER A 81 25.76 6.62 -19.95
CA SER A 81 25.55 5.26 -19.47
C SER A 81 24.05 4.93 -19.39
N PRO A 82 23.65 3.65 -19.23
CA PRO A 82 22.28 3.31 -18.86
C PRO A 82 21.84 4.12 -17.64
N ALA A 83 20.68 4.77 -17.74
CA ALA A 83 20.23 5.72 -16.72
C ALA A 83 19.11 5.14 -15.85
N ILE A 84 19.18 5.40 -14.56
CA ILE A 84 18.17 5.04 -13.55
C ILE A 84 17.73 6.32 -12.84
N SER A 85 16.42 6.59 -12.77
CA SER A 85 15.88 7.71 -12.00
C SER A 85 15.26 7.27 -10.68
N ILE A 86 15.45 8.10 -9.67
CA ILE A 86 14.81 7.96 -8.36
C ILE A 86 14.13 9.29 -8.05
N ASP A 87 12.90 9.42 -8.52
CA ASP A 87 12.07 10.61 -8.36
C ASP A 87 11.20 10.58 -7.10
N GLN A 88 10.64 11.73 -6.73
CA GLN A 88 9.71 11.88 -5.62
C GLN A 88 8.28 11.42 -5.91
N LYS A 89 7.99 10.94 -7.14
CA LYS A 89 6.61 10.65 -7.53
C LYS A 89 5.95 9.63 -6.61
N THR A 90 4.69 9.89 -6.39
CA THR A 90 3.75 9.27 -5.47
C THR A 90 3.95 7.78 -5.17
N THR A 91 3.87 7.46 -3.87
CA THR A 91 3.78 6.10 -3.34
C THR A 91 2.71 5.28 -4.06
N SER A 92 2.99 4.00 -4.27
CA SER A 92 2.01 3.06 -4.82
C SER A 92 0.72 3.08 -4.00
N LYS A 93 -0.42 3.36 -4.65
CA LYS A 93 -1.75 3.27 -4.02
C LYS A 93 -2.26 1.84 -3.87
N ASN A 94 -1.48 0.85 -4.28
CA ASN A 94 -1.88 -0.55 -4.14
C ASN A 94 -1.87 -0.95 -2.66
N PRO A 95 -3.02 -1.31 -2.05
CA PRO A 95 -3.11 -1.63 -0.63
C PRO A 95 -2.35 -2.90 -0.26
N ARG A 96 -1.95 -3.70 -1.24
CA ARG A 96 -1.16 -4.91 -1.05
C ARG A 96 0.35 -4.66 -1.02
N SER A 97 0.82 -3.49 -1.48
CA SER A 97 2.23 -3.14 -1.44
C SER A 97 2.68 -2.81 -0.02
N THR A 98 3.73 -3.46 0.44
CA THR A 98 4.38 -3.21 1.74
C THR A 98 5.85 -2.87 1.55
N VAL A 99 6.50 -2.35 2.58
CA VAL A 99 7.96 -2.14 2.57
C VAL A 99 8.68 -3.43 2.16
N GLY A 100 8.32 -4.57 2.76
CA GLY A 100 8.93 -5.87 2.45
C GLY A 100 8.78 -6.29 0.99
N THR A 101 7.64 -6.00 0.34
CA THR A 101 7.43 -6.35 -1.08
C THR A 101 8.14 -5.38 -2.03
N VAL A 102 8.21 -4.10 -1.70
CA VAL A 102 8.90 -3.08 -2.52
C VAL A 102 10.42 -3.27 -2.47
N THR A 103 10.95 -3.72 -1.34
CA THR A 103 12.38 -4.00 -1.15
C THR A 103 12.79 -5.42 -1.59
N GLU A 104 11.85 -6.23 -2.06
CA GLU A 104 12.01 -7.65 -2.40
C GLU A 104 12.43 -8.53 -1.21
N ILE A 105 12.62 -7.98 -0.01
CA ILE A 105 12.98 -8.76 1.19
C ILE A 105 11.92 -9.83 1.48
N TYR A 106 10.64 -9.51 1.25
CA TYR A 106 9.55 -10.46 1.45
C TYR A 106 9.64 -11.68 0.53
N ASP A 107 10.13 -11.52 -0.70
CA ASP A 107 10.31 -12.64 -1.63
C ASP A 107 11.41 -13.60 -1.16
N TYR A 108 12.50 -13.07 -0.60
CA TYR A 108 13.52 -13.87 0.03
C TYR A 108 13.04 -14.52 1.34
N LEU A 109 12.23 -13.84 2.14
CA LEU A 109 11.60 -14.46 3.33
C LEU A 109 10.69 -15.61 2.92
N ARG A 110 9.87 -15.46 1.89
CA ARG A 110 9.04 -16.55 1.35
C ARG A 110 9.88 -17.75 0.95
N LEU A 111 11.04 -17.51 0.31
CA LEU A 111 11.97 -18.55 -0.05
C LEU A 111 12.60 -19.21 1.18
N LEU A 112 13.02 -18.43 2.18
CA LEU A 112 13.56 -18.92 3.44
C LEU A 112 12.57 -19.85 4.14
N PHE A 113 11.34 -19.39 4.36
CA PHE A 113 10.29 -20.17 5.03
C PHE A 113 9.91 -21.44 4.27
N ALA A 114 9.93 -21.40 2.93
CA ALA A 114 9.69 -22.59 2.12
C ALA A 114 10.82 -23.62 2.15
N ARG A 115 12.08 -23.22 2.42
CA ARG A 115 13.24 -24.10 2.38
C ARG A 115 13.67 -24.65 3.74
N VAL A 116 13.56 -23.83 4.79
CA VAL A 116 14.03 -24.20 6.14
C VAL A 116 12.94 -24.11 7.21
N GLY A 117 11.71 -23.72 6.84
CA GLY A 117 10.59 -23.61 7.76
C GLY A 117 10.15 -24.95 8.33
N GLU A 118 9.85 -24.96 9.61
CA GLU A 118 9.31 -26.10 10.34
C GLU A 118 7.79 -26.00 10.42
N VAL A 119 7.10 -27.04 9.93
CA VAL A 119 5.63 -27.05 9.92
C VAL A 119 5.10 -27.45 11.30
N HIS A 120 4.15 -26.69 11.82
CA HIS A 120 3.45 -26.97 13.06
C HIS A 120 1.94 -27.09 12.80
N CYS A 121 1.25 -27.83 13.65
CA CYS A 121 -0.20 -27.93 13.57
C CYS A 121 -0.84 -26.59 13.95
N SER A 122 -1.69 -26.04 13.10
CA SER A 122 -2.40 -24.78 13.37
C SER A 122 -3.42 -24.86 14.51
N VAL A 123 -3.69 -26.07 15.05
CA VAL A 123 -4.65 -26.32 16.14
C VAL A 123 -3.96 -26.61 17.45
N CYS A 124 -3.03 -27.59 17.50
CA CYS A 124 -2.35 -28.01 18.73
C CYS A 124 -0.89 -27.54 18.85
N GLY A 125 -0.32 -26.91 17.79
CA GLY A 125 1.05 -26.43 17.82
C GLY A 125 2.12 -27.51 17.72
N ALA A 126 1.78 -28.80 17.62
CA ALA A 126 2.75 -29.88 17.52
C ALA A 126 3.52 -29.78 16.20
N LYS A 127 4.84 -30.04 16.25
CA LYS A 127 5.69 -30.07 15.06
C LYS A 127 5.27 -31.24 14.14
N ILE A 128 5.14 -30.97 12.87
CA ILE A 128 4.75 -31.93 11.85
C ILE A 128 5.96 -32.16 10.93
N SER A 129 6.36 -33.42 10.76
CA SER A 129 7.41 -33.80 9.82
C SER A 129 6.83 -34.58 8.65
N GLN A 130 7.31 -34.32 7.46
CA GLN A 130 7.11 -35.16 6.31
C GLN A 130 8.20 -36.23 6.31
N MET A 131 7.81 -37.49 6.06
CA MET A 131 8.75 -38.60 5.95
C MET A 131 8.66 -39.19 4.54
N THR A 132 9.79 -39.52 3.97
CA THR A 132 9.81 -40.32 2.75
C THR A 132 9.40 -41.76 3.06
N ILE A 133 8.91 -42.48 2.07
CA ILE A 133 8.57 -43.91 2.23
C ILE A 133 9.75 -44.68 2.77
N GLN A 134 10.96 -44.38 2.27
CA GLN A 134 12.21 -45.04 2.75
C GLN A 134 12.46 -44.75 4.24
N GLU A 135 12.33 -43.50 4.69
CA GLU A 135 12.50 -43.17 6.12
C GLU A 135 11.45 -43.85 7.00
N ILE A 136 10.23 -44.06 6.49
CA ILE A 136 9.18 -44.82 7.20
C ILE A 136 9.59 -46.29 7.30
N VAL A 137 10.07 -46.88 6.20
CA VAL A 137 10.58 -48.23 6.18
C VAL A 137 11.73 -48.40 7.17
N ASP A 138 12.74 -47.51 7.10
CA ASP A 138 13.92 -47.55 7.98
C ASP A 138 13.50 -47.50 9.46
N LYS A 139 12.59 -46.60 9.82
CA LYS A 139 12.05 -46.52 11.19
C LYS A 139 11.27 -47.76 11.61
N MET A 140 10.53 -48.39 10.71
CA MET A 140 9.83 -49.62 11.00
C MET A 140 10.79 -50.81 11.13
N MET A 141 11.93 -50.77 10.45
CA MET A 141 13.00 -51.78 10.57
C MET A 141 13.82 -51.66 11.88
N GLU A 142 13.74 -50.48 12.58
CA GLU A 142 14.32 -50.30 13.92
C GLU A 142 13.60 -51.09 15.01
N PHE A 143 12.37 -51.60 14.75
CA PHE A 143 11.65 -52.43 15.73
C PHE A 143 12.38 -53.75 15.97
N PRO A 144 12.32 -54.32 17.18
CA PRO A 144 12.98 -55.58 17.49
C PRO A 144 12.59 -56.69 16.52
N GLU A 145 13.54 -57.56 16.22
CA GLU A 145 13.34 -58.73 15.36
C GLU A 145 12.16 -59.59 15.91
N ARG A 146 11.33 -60.08 15.00
CA ARG A 146 10.08 -60.84 15.28
C ARG A 146 8.91 -60.00 15.78
N THR A 147 9.00 -58.66 15.81
CA THR A 147 7.85 -57.82 16.07
C THR A 147 6.80 -58.02 14.99
N LYS A 148 5.56 -58.25 15.41
CA LYS A 148 4.40 -58.45 14.52
C LYS A 148 3.74 -57.09 14.29
N LEU A 149 3.79 -56.61 13.05
CA LEU A 149 3.21 -55.34 12.62
C LEU A 149 1.94 -55.59 11.78
N GLN A 150 0.96 -54.73 11.96
CA GLN A 150 -0.16 -54.53 11.06
C GLN A 150 -0.05 -53.17 10.40
N ILE A 151 0.01 -53.16 9.07
CA ILE A 151 0.07 -51.95 8.29
C ILE A 151 -1.33 -51.52 7.93
N LEU A 152 -1.74 -50.31 8.40
CA LEU A 152 -3.11 -49.83 8.23
C LEU A 152 -3.10 -48.54 7.41
N SER A 153 -4.08 -48.38 6.53
CA SER A 153 -4.35 -47.16 5.79
C SER A 153 -5.61 -46.48 6.34
N PRO A 154 -5.49 -45.32 7.02
CA PRO A 154 -6.62 -44.61 7.59
C PRO A 154 -7.40 -43.83 6.52
N VAL A 155 -8.45 -44.43 5.97
CA VAL A 155 -9.27 -43.85 4.87
C VAL A 155 -10.40 -42.95 5.37
N VAL A 156 -10.86 -43.14 6.63
CA VAL A 156 -11.83 -42.21 7.29
C VAL A 156 -11.35 -41.90 8.69
N ARG A 157 -11.30 -40.62 9.04
CA ARG A 157 -10.90 -40.15 10.37
C ARG A 157 -11.91 -39.17 10.90
N GLY A 158 -12.64 -39.57 11.95
CA GLY A 158 -13.58 -38.73 12.68
C GLY A 158 -14.71 -38.13 11.84
N GLN A 159 -15.11 -38.77 10.73
CA GLN A 159 -16.16 -38.27 9.85
C GLN A 159 -17.51 -38.96 10.16
N LYS A 160 -18.58 -38.17 10.04
CA LYS A 160 -19.96 -38.72 10.16
C LYS A 160 -20.41 -39.33 8.83
N GLY A 161 -21.12 -40.43 8.89
CA GLY A 161 -21.66 -41.07 7.71
C GLY A 161 -21.76 -42.59 7.83
N THR A 162 -22.48 -43.24 6.93
CA THR A 162 -22.58 -44.70 6.85
C THR A 162 -21.43 -45.35 6.08
N HIS A 163 -20.67 -44.58 5.31
CA HIS A 163 -19.49 -44.95 4.50
C HIS A 163 -19.66 -46.23 3.63
N LYS A 164 -20.90 -46.66 3.33
CA LYS A 164 -21.20 -47.88 2.57
C LYS A 164 -20.49 -47.93 1.22
N LYS A 165 -20.53 -46.82 0.42
CA LYS A 165 -19.84 -46.78 -0.88
C LYS A 165 -18.33 -46.93 -0.78
N LEU A 166 -17.70 -46.35 0.27
CA LEU A 166 -16.29 -46.49 0.50
C LEU A 166 -15.92 -47.94 0.81
N ILE A 167 -16.66 -48.61 1.69
CA ILE A 167 -16.45 -50.03 2.04
C ILE A 167 -16.61 -50.91 0.80
N GLU A 168 -17.64 -50.64 -0.04
CA GLU A 168 -17.81 -51.34 -1.32
C GLU A 168 -16.64 -51.15 -2.27
N ASN A 169 -16.06 -49.94 -2.34
CA ASN A 169 -14.88 -49.68 -3.17
C ASN A 169 -13.64 -50.42 -2.67
N ILE A 170 -13.39 -50.40 -1.35
CA ILE A 170 -12.31 -51.15 -0.71
C ILE A 170 -12.44 -52.66 -1.03
N LYS A 171 -13.67 -53.20 -1.00
CA LYS A 171 -13.94 -54.58 -1.39
C LYS A 171 -13.60 -54.86 -2.87
N LYS A 172 -13.95 -53.93 -3.77
CA LYS A 172 -13.64 -54.06 -5.21
C LYS A 172 -12.15 -54.00 -5.51
N GLU A 173 -11.38 -53.27 -4.70
CA GLU A 173 -9.91 -53.17 -4.80
C GLU A 173 -9.19 -54.41 -4.26
N GLY A 174 -9.97 -55.40 -3.70
CA GLY A 174 -9.42 -56.70 -3.28
C GLY A 174 -8.92 -56.79 -1.84
N PHE A 175 -9.16 -55.78 -1.03
CA PHE A 175 -8.83 -55.81 0.40
C PHE A 175 -9.79 -56.72 1.15
N VAL A 176 -9.29 -57.49 2.10
CA VAL A 176 -10.03 -58.52 2.82
C VAL A 176 -10.50 -58.00 4.19
N ARG A 177 -9.73 -57.10 4.80
CA ARG A 177 -10.02 -56.66 6.18
C ARG A 177 -9.96 -55.17 6.32
N ILE A 178 -10.84 -54.64 7.16
CA ILE A 178 -10.86 -53.25 7.61
C ILE A 178 -10.97 -53.20 9.13
N ARG A 179 -10.46 -52.13 9.70
CA ARG A 179 -10.68 -51.86 11.13
C ARG A 179 -11.63 -50.65 11.23
N VAL A 180 -12.69 -50.81 12.01
CA VAL A 180 -13.68 -49.75 12.20
C VAL A 180 -13.74 -49.41 13.67
N ASN A 181 -13.50 -48.16 14.03
CA ASN A 181 -13.50 -47.67 15.40
C ASN A 181 -12.62 -48.51 16.35
N GLY A 182 -11.51 -49.07 15.84
CA GLY A 182 -10.56 -49.91 16.59
C GLY A 182 -10.84 -51.43 16.53
N GLU A 183 -11.99 -51.87 16.01
CA GLU A 183 -12.32 -53.29 15.87
C GLU A 183 -12.10 -53.80 14.44
N ASN A 184 -11.53 -55.00 14.29
CA ASN A 184 -11.25 -55.62 12.99
C ASN A 184 -12.47 -56.34 12.45
N TYR A 185 -12.85 -56.11 11.21
CA TYR A 185 -13.93 -56.74 10.45
C TYR A 185 -13.41 -57.29 9.13
N GLU A 186 -14.05 -58.35 8.63
CA GLU A 186 -13.91 -58.72 7.23
C GLU A 186 -14.74 -57.78 6.35
N VAL A 187 -14.21 -57.39 5.18
CA VAL A 187 -14.95 -56.46 4.28
C VAL A 187 -16.27 -57.02 3.78
N THR A 188 -16.46 -58.36 3.94
CA THR A 188 -17.67 -59.10 3.62
C THR A 188 -18.75 -59.03 4.71
N ASP A 189 -18.37 -58.60 5.92
CA ASP A 189 -19.32 -58.54 7.05
C ASP A 189 -20.31 -57.38 6.84
N GLU A 190 -21.53 -57.53 7.35
CA GLU A 190 -22.47 -56.41 7.39
C GLU A 190 -22.08 -55.40 8.50
N ILE A 191 -21.51 -54.27 8.10
CA ILE A 191 -21.10 -53.23 9.05
C ILE A 191 -22.15 -52.11 8.99
N ASP A 192 -22.92 -51.97 10.06
CA ASP A 192 -23.93 -50.92 10.19
C ASP A 192 -23.38 -49.74 10.98
N LEU A 193 -23.08 -48.63 10.24
CA LEU A 193 -22.52 -47.39 10.79
C LEU A 193 -23.60 -46.33 10.93
N SER A 194 -23.69 -45.74 12.11
CA SER A 194 -24.62 -44.66 12.39
C SER A 194 -24.29 -43.41 11.62
N LYS A 195 -25.23 -42.86 10.84
CA LYS A 195 -25.05 -41.62 10.05
C LYS A 195 -24.65 -40.40 10.89
N ASN A 196 -25.00 -40.35 12.17
CA ASN A 196 -24.85 -39.21 13.06
C ASN A 196 -23.61 -39.31 13.97
N LYS A 197 -22.93 -40.45 14.03
CA LYS A 197 -21.70 -40.65 14.82
C LYS A 197 -20.48 -40.46 13.94
N LYS A 198 -19.39 -40.04 14.57
CA LYS A 198 -18.05 -39.98 13.93
C LYS A 198 -17.45 -41.36 13.90
N HIS A 199 -16.90 -41.75 12.75
CA HIS A 199 -16.27 -43.07 12.57
C HIS A 199 -14.83 -42.90 12.11
N ASN A 200 -13.99 -43.88 12.49
CA ASN A 200 -12.67 -44.11 11.95
C ASN A 200 -12.68 -45.42 11.18
N ILE A 201 -12.19 -45.42 9.97
CA ILE A 201 -12.08 -46.62 9.12
C ILE A 201 -10.66 -46.70 8.59
N GLU A 202 -9.99 -47.81 8.89
CA GLU A 202 -8.67 -48.10 8.37
C GLU A 202 -8.70 -49.42 7.57
N VAL A 203 -8.02 -49.41 6.42
CA VAL A 203 -7.83 -50.62 5.61
C VAL A 203 -6.60 -51.35 6.12
N VAL A 204 -6.74 -52.66 6.40
CA VAL A 204 -5.61 -53.52 6.74
C VAL A 204 -4.90 -53.90 5.44
N VAL A 205 -3.77 -53.26 5.18
CA VAL A 205 -3.00 -53.45 3.93
C VAL A 205 -2.17 -54.72 4.02
N ASP A 206 -1.43 -54.87 5.11
CA ASP A 206 -0.57 -56.09 5.31
C ASP A 206 -0.37 -56.40 6.79
N ARG A 207 0.04 -57.63 7.06
CA ARG A 207 0.51 -58.14 8.37
C ARG A 207 1.90 -58.72 8.21
N ILE A 208 2.86 -58.10 8.83
CA ILE A 208 4.25 -58.31 8.62
C ILE A 208 4.94 -58.69 9.94
N VAL A 209 5.93 -59.55 9.87
CA VAL A 209 6.85 -59.84 10.99
C VAL A 209 8.21 -59.28 10.63
N ILE A 210 8.78 -58.40 11.46
CA ILE A 210 10.08 -57.79 11.25
C ILE A 210 11.15 -58.86 11.28
N LYS A 211 11.91 -58.95 10.19
CA LYS A 211 13.07 -59.81 9.99
C LYS A 211 13.92 -59.27 8.88
N ASP A 212 15.19 -59.69 8.80
CA ASP A 212 16.08 -59.29 7.70
C ASP A 212 15.51 -59.67 6.33
N GLY A 213 15.65 -58.79 5.36
CA GLY A 213 15.21 -58.96 3.97
C GLY A 213 13.73 -58.74 3.71
N ILE A 214 12.99 -58.12 4.63
CA ILE A 214 11.55 -57.79 4.47
C ILE A 214 11.31 -56.39 3.86
N GLU A 215 12.38 -55.61 3.67
CA GLU A 215 12.31 -54.20 3.29
C GLU A 215 11.46 -53.98 2.03
N SER A 216 11.65 -54.79 0.99
CA SER A 216 10.90 -54.66 -0.27
C SER A 216 9.38 -54.83 -0.05
N ARG A 217 8.95 -55.86 0.70
CA ARG A 217 7.55 -56.10 0.99
C ARG A 217 6.97 -55.01 1.88
N LEU A 218 7.77 -54.50 2.83
CA LEU A 218 7.37 -53.41 3.70
C LEU A 218 7.16 -52.11 2.89
N THR A 219 8.08 -51.84 1.95
CA THR A 219 7.96 -50.70 1.02
C THR A 219 6.68 -50.77 0.20
N ASP A 220 6.38 -51.93 -0.45
CA ASP A 220 5.19 -52.14 -1.25
C ASP A 220 3.89 -51.94 -0.42
N SER A 221 3.90 -52.42 0.82
CA SER A 221 2.78 -52.27 1.75
C SER A 221 2.57 -50.84 2.19
N ILE A 222 3.66 -50.10 2.47
CA ILE A 222 3.60 -48.67 2.83
C ILE A 222 3.16 -47.85 1.63
N GLU A 223 3.65 -48.09 0.41
CA GLU A 223 3.22 -47.39 -0.82
C GLU A 223 1.74 -47.58 -1.05
N THR A 224 1.25 -48.81 -0.87
CA THR A 224 -0.18 -49.09 -0.99
C THR A 224 -1.01 -48.37 0.07
N ALA A 225 -0.56 -48.38 1.32
CA ALA A 225 -1.23 -47.68 2.41
C ALA A 225 -1.29 -46.18 2.21
N VAL A 226 -0.15 -45.56 1.82
CA VAL A 226 -0.03 -44.13 1.53
C VAL A 226 -0.92 -43.69 0.37
N LYS A 227 -1.01 -44.54 -0.70
CA LYS A 227 -1.86 -44.27 -1.85
C LYS A 227 -3.35 -44.26 -1.50
N LEU A 228 -3.81 -45.17 -0.66
CA LEU A 228 -5.20 -45.29 -0.23
C LEU A 228 -5.64 -44.13 0.67
N SER A 229 -4.80 -43.75 1.59
CA SER A 229 -5.08 -42.74 2.63
C SER A 229 -4.62 -41.30 2.26
N ASP A 230 -4.16 -41.10 1.05
CA ASP A 230 -3.60 -39.81 0.59
C ASP A 230 -2.44 -39.30 1.46
N GLY A 231 -1.54 -40.22 1.81
CA GLY A 231 -0.27 -39.85 2.45
C GLY A 231 -0.07 -40.36 3.88
N LEU A 232 -1.02 -41.11 4.45
CA LEU A 232 -0.93 -41.60 5.83
C LEU A 232 -0.73 -43.11 5.89
N VAL A 233 0.03 -43.58 6.88
CA VAL A 233 0.14 -45.01 7.21
C VAL A 233 0.26 -45.18 8.70
N ILE A 234 -0.45 -46.16 9.25
CA ILE A 234 -0.37 -46.52 10.66
C ILE A 234 0.39 -47.86 10.76
N ALA A 235 1.43 -47.90 11.54
CA ALA A 235 2.09 -49.13 11.98
C ALA A 235 1.52 -49.52 13.37
N GLN A 236 0.72 -50.58 13.43
CA GLN A 236 0.26 -51.12 14.67
C GLN A 236 1.09 -52.32 15.07
N ILE A 237 1.73 -52.23 16.25
CA ILE A 237 2.33 -53.41 16.88
C ILE A 237 1.19 -54.24 17.47
N ILE A 238 1.11 -55.50 17.09
CA ILE A 238 0.07 -56.40 17.62
C ILE A 238 0.25 -56.54 19.14
N ASP A 239 -0.78 -56.19 19.90
CA ASP A 239 -0.79 -56.08 21.36
C ASP A 239 0.13 -54.99 21.93
N GLY A 240 0.48 -53.99 21.13
CA GLY A 240 1.33 -52.85 21.49
C GLY A 240 0.81 -51.51 20.98
N GLU A 241 1.73 -50.57 20.82
CA GLU A 241 1.46 -49.17 20.41
C GLU A 241 1.12 -49.06 18.93
N GLU A 242 0.38 -48.00 18.60
CA GLU A 242 0.14 -47.56 17.23
C GLU A 242 0.96 -46.33 16.93
N ILE A 243 1.70 -46.33 15.80
CA ILE A 243 2.49 -45.19 15.35
C ILE A 243 1.98 -44.73 13.98
N LEU A 244 1.56 -43.52 13.91
CA LEU A 244 1.11 -42.90 12.66
C LEU A 244 2.31 -42.19 11.99
N TYR A 245 2.53 -42.55 10.73
CA TYR A 245 3.50 -41.91 9.85
C TYR A 245 2.78 -41.14 8.75
N SER A 246 3.38 -40.07 8.25
CA SER A 246 2.82 -39.27 7.17
C SER A 246 3.89 -38.95 6.12
N THR A 247 3.52 -39.15 4.87
CA THR A 247 4.32 -38.68 3.72
C THR A 247 3.97 -37.26 3.29
N LYS A 248 2.97 -36.65 3.96
CA LYS A 248 2.56 -35.25 3.82
C LYS A 248 2.71 -34.52 5.15
N PHE A 249 2.85 -33.19 5.08
CA PHE A 249 2.80 -32.37 6.30
C PHE A 249 1.36 -32.33 6.86
N ALA A 250 0.97 -33.33 7.59
CA ALA A 250 -0.35 -33.41 8.22
C ALA A 250 -0.25 -33.78 9.71
N CYS A 251 -1.04 -33.10 10.55
CA CYS A 251 -1.11 -33.40 11.97
C CYS A 251 -1.79 -34.75 12.18
N PRO A 252 -1.18 -35.67 12.94
CA PRO A 252 -1.79 -36.97 13.23
C PRO A 252 -3.14 -36.87 13.94
N GLU A 253 -3.31 -35.90 14.86
CA GLU A 253 -4.51 -35.76 15.67
C GLU A 253 -5.62 -35.02 14.95
N HIS A 254 -5.30 -33.95 14.20
CA HIS A 254 -6.29 -33.03 13.65
C HIS A 254 -6.50 -33.15 12.15
N GLY A 255 -5.64 -33.91 11.44
CA GLY A 255 -5.69 -34.03 9.99
C GLY A 255 -5.41 -32.73 9.24
N VAL A 256 -5.07 -31.66 9.96
CA VAL A 256 -4.71 -30.36 9.37
C VAL A 256 -3.27 -30.37 8.95
N GLY A 257 -3.00 -29.98 7.71
CA GLY A 257 -1.65 -30.00 7.18
C GLY A 257 -1.47 -29.07 5.98
N ILE A 258 -0.28 -29.12 5.44
CA ILE A 258 0.15 -28.39 4.27
C ILE A 258 0.52 -29.42 3.20
N GLU A 259 -0.02 -29.28 2.00
CA GLU A 259 0.25 -30.25 0.91
C GLU A 259 1.72 -30.17 0.46
N GLU A 260 2.25 -28.96 0.31
CA GLU A 260 3.63 -28.74 -0.13
C GLU A 260 4.15 -27.41 0.39
N LEU A 261 5.39 -27.37 0.90
CA LEU A 261 6.06 -26.12 1.25
C LEU A 261 6.66 -25.47 0.00
N SER A 262 5.97 -24.45 -0.53
CA SER A 262 6.43 -23.70 -1.69
C SER A 262 6.39 -22.19 -1.43
N PRO A 263 7.25 -21.36 -2.06
CA PRO A 263 7.26 -19.90 -1.84
C PRO A 263 5.92 -19.23 -2.16
N ARG A 264 5.12 -19.79 -3.07
CA ARG A 264 3.78 -19.26 -3.43
C ARG A 264 2.77 -19.33 -2.27
N MET A 265 2.94 -20.27 -1.34
CA MET A 265 2.08 -20.39 -0.16
C MET A 265 2.21 -19.23 0.80
N PHE A 266 3.41 -18.63 0.86
CA PHE A 266 3.67 -17.47 1.71
C PHE A 266 3.33 -16.15 1.02
N SER A 267 2.69 -16.18 -0.16
CA SER A 267 2.25 -14.98 -0.86
C SER A 267 0.83 -14.60 -0.44
N PHE A 268 0.67 -13.43 0.15
CA PHE A 268 -0.66 -12.86 0.42
C PHE A 268 -1.34 -12.28 -0.85
N ASN A 269 -0.62 -12.24 -1.99
CA ASN A 269 -1.18 -11.84 -3.29
C ASN A 269 -1.70 -13.03 -4.10
N ALA A 270 -1.45 -14.27 -3.63
CA ALA A 270 -1.86 -15.49 -4.31
C ALA A 270 -2.95 -16.23 -3.49
N PRO A 271 -3.98 -16.81 -4.14
CA PRO A 271 -5.09 -17.50 -3.45
C PRO A 271 -4.64 -18.67 -2.57
N PHE A 272 -3.48 -19.24 -2.87
CA PHE A 272 -2.93 -20.38 -2.12
C PHE A 272 -2.60 -20.03 -0.67
N GLY A 273 -2.00 -18.86 -0.41
CA GLY A 273 -1.57 -18.42 0.91
C GLY A 273 -2.43 -17.35 1.54
N ALA A 274 -3.12 -16.55 0.73
CA ALA A 274 -3.93 -15.43 1.20
C ALA A 274 -5.08 -15.87 2.10
N CYS A 275 -5.33 -15.10 3.16
CA CYS A 275 -6.53 -15.24 3.97
C CYS A 275 -7.79 -15.10 3.11
N GLU A 276 -8.69 -16.07 3.13
CA GLU A 276 -9.87 -16.13 2.29
C GLU A 276 -10.88 -15.00 2.59
N THR A 277 -10.93 -14.52 3.85
CA THR A 277 -11.86 -13.48 4.27
C THR A 277 -11.46 -12.10 3.73
N CYS A 278 -10.17 -11.73 3.82
CA CYS A 278 -9.68 -10.42 3.37
C CYS A 278 -8.91 -10.48 2.05
N ASN A 279 -8.82 -11.64 1.40
CA ASN A 279 -8.07 -11.83 0.16
C ASN A 279 -6.63 -11.28 0.23
N GLY A 280 -5.98 -11.44 1.38
CA GLY A 280 -4.60 -11.01 1.59
C GLY A 280 -4.41 -9.53 1.93
N LEU A 281 -5.49 -8.76 2.15
CA LEU A 281 -5.39 -7.36 2.55
C LEU A 281 -4.99 -7.17 4.01
N GLY A 282 -5.34 -8.14 4.88
CA GLY A 282 -5.11 -8.08 6.33
C GLY A 282 -6.17 -7.28 7.08
N GLU A 283 -7.05 -6.59 6.39
CA GLU A 283 -8.09 -5.73 6.93
C GLU A 283 -9.38 -5.88 6.15
N SER A 284 -10.48 -5.50 6.77
CA SER A 284 -11.79 -5.34 6.16
C SER A 284 -12.21 -3.87 6.24
N LYS A 285 -12.87 -3.38 5.21
CA LYS A 285 -13.56 -2.10 5.25
C LYS A 285 -14.97 -2.38 5.72
N GLU A 286 -15.32 -1.87 6.87
CA GLU A 286 -16.66 -1.99 7.46
C GLU A 286 -17.22 -0.61 7.71
N VAL A 287 -18.55 -0.44 7.59
CA VAL A 287 -19.20 0.82 7.89
C VAL A 287 -19.11 1.08 9.40
N ASP A 288 -18.51 2.20 9.78
CA ASP A 288 -18.31 2.58 11.17
C ASP A 288 -19.52 3.35 11.71
N PRO A 289 -20.18 2.86 12.76
CA PRO A 289 -21.31 3.53 13.38
C PRO A 289 -21.04 4.99 13.80
N ASP A 290 -19.81 5.26 14.28
CA ASP A 290 -19.46 6.60 14.73
C ASP A 290 -19.15 7.54 13.55
N LEU A 291 -18.80 7.01 12.37
CA LEU A 291 -18.71 7.81 11.14
C LEU A 291 -20.10 8.06 10.54
N VAL A 292 -21.04 7.14 10.74
CA VAL A 292 -22.44 7.30 10.34
C VAL A 292 -23.14 8.35 11.21
N ILE A 293 -22.89 8.33 12.53
CA ILE A 293 -23.43 9.31 13.51
C ILE A 293 -22.25 9.97 14.23
N PRO A 294 -21.56 10.92 13.59
CA PRO A 294 -20.33 11.50 14.14
C PRO A 294 -20.57 12.45 15.31
N ASN A 295 -21.76 13.02 15.43
CA ASN A 295 -22.12 13.92 16.52
C ASN A 295 -23.45 13.48 17.14
N LYS A 296 -23.36 12.86 18.31
CA LYS A 296 -24.50 12.36 19.08
C LYS A 296 -25.27 13.47 19.83
N ASP A 297 -24.74 14.70 19.88
CA ASP A 297 -25.44 15.86 20.43
C ASP A 297 -26.48 16.41 19.44
N LEU A 298 -26.42 16.06 18.18
CA LEU A 298 -27.41 16.39 17.18
C LEU A 298 -28.59 15.43 17.24
N SER A 299 -29.80 15.96 16.95
CA SER A 299 -30.96 15.12 16.67
C SER A 299 -30.95 14.61 15.23
N ILE A 300 -31.76 13.59 14.94
CA ILE A 300 -31.90 13.04 13.58
C ILE A 300 -32.41 14.15 12.65
N LYS A 301 -33.34 15.02 13.14
CA LYS A 301 -33.87 16.16 12.42
C LYS A 301 -32.81 17.22 12.11
N GLN A 302 -31.79 17.34 12.93
CA GLN A 302 -30.66 18.23 12.73
C GLN A 302 -29.55 17.61 11.83
N GLY A 303 -29.76 16.39 11.31
CA GLY A 303 -28.84 15.72 10.40
C GLY A 303 -27.79 14.88 11.12
N ALA A 304 -28.09 14.30 12.27
CA ALA A 304 -27.17 13.41 12.99
C ALA A 304 -26.69 12.23 12.13
N ILE A 305 -27.52 11.70 11.21
CA ILE A 305 -27.16 10.63 10.28
C ILE A 305 -26.42 11.22 9.07
N ALA A 306 -25.11 11.32 9.17
CA ALA A 306 -24.29 11.98 8.16
C ALA A 306 -24.34 11.27 6.79
N ALA A 307 -24.47 9.94 6.77
CA ALA A 307 -24.53 9.15 5.56
C ALA A 307 -25.80 9.38 4.72
N TRP A 308 -26.86 9.84 5.35
CA TRP A 308 -28.13 10.17 4.71
C TRP A 308 -28.44 11.67 4.86
N GLY A 309 -27.51 12.53 4.52
CA GLY A 309 -27.49 13.98 4.81
C GLY A 309 -28.76 14.80 4.52
N SER A 310 -29.77 14.22 3.87
CA SER A 310 -31.08 14.81 3.66
C SER A 310 -32.11 14.38 4.69
N VAL A 311 -31.79 13.40 5.54
CA VAL A 311 -32.73 12.88 6.57
C VAL A 311 -32.85 13.91 7.69
N GLY A 312 -34.09 14.36 7.96
CA GLY A 312 -34.41 15.40 8.94
C GLY A 312 -34.32 16.81 8.40
N VAL A 313 -33.54 17.10 7.37
CA VAL A 313 -33.47 18.42 6.71
C VAL A 313 -34.60 18.58 5.66
N ASN A 314 -34.95 17.44 5.01
CA ASN A 314 -36.05 17.40 4.06
C ASN A 314 -36.97 16.21 4.38
N ASP A 315 -38.15 16.50 4.95
CA ASP A 315 -39.10 15.48 5.41
C ASP A 315 -39.74 14.68 4.27
N ASP A 316 -39.59 15.11 3.04
CA ASP A 316 -40.17 14.46 1.85
C ASP A 316 -39.29 13.35 1.23
N THR A 317 -38.08 13.09 1.75
CA THR A 317 -37.23 12.04 1.21
C THR A 317 -37.69 10.65 1.67
N TYR A 318 -37.44 9.66 0.86
CA TYR A 318 -37.74 8.26 1.19
C TYR A 318 -37.14 7.82 2.56
N TYR A 319 -35.89 8.15 2.78
CA TYR A 319 -35.20 7.78 4.03
C TYR A 319 -35.74 8.56 5.24
N SER A 320 -36.16 9.85 5.10
CA SER A 320 -36.78 10.61 6.18
C SER A 320 -38.08 9.95 6.63
N LYS A 321 -38.93 9.52 5.70
CA LYS A 321 -40.19 8.84 6.00
C LYS A 321 -39.96 7.47 6.64
N MET A 322 -38.96 6.75 6.23
CA MET A 322 -38.57 5.45 6.82
C MET A 322 -38.12 5.61 8.28
N VAL A 323 -37.25 6.57 8.55
CA VAL A 323 -36.77 6.86 9.91
C VAL A 323 -37.87 7.40 10.80
N GLN A 324 -38.81 8.25 10.28
CA GLN A 324 -39.95 8.72 11.01
C GLN A 324 -40.91 7.57 11.41
N SER A 325 -41.12 6.62 10.49
CA SER A 325 -41.96 5.44 10.77
C SER A 325 -41.33 4.55 11.85
N LEU A 326 -40.01 4.36 11.80
CA LEU A 326 -39.26 3.65 12.83
C LEU A 326 -39.38 4.37 14.19
N ALA A 327 -39.17 5.68 14.22
CA ALA A 327 -39.28 6.48 15.43
C ALA A 327 -40.69 6.40 16.05
N ASN A 328 -41.74 6.47 15.23
CA ASN A 328 -43.11 6.28 15.67
C ASN A 328 -43.36 4.88 16.26
N HIS A 329 -42.78 3.87 15.69
CA HIS A 329 -42.88 2.48 16.19
C HIS A 329 -42.30 2.33 17.60
N PHE A 330 -41.14 2.97 17.86
CA PHE A 330 -40.46 2.97 19.15
C PHE A 330 -40.96 4.06 20.10
N GLY A 331 -41.93 4.89 19.68
CA GLY A 331 -42.47 5.99 20.50
C GLY A 331 -41.46 7.09 20.83
N VAL A 332 -40.44 7.30 19.98
CA VAL A 332 -39.40 8.30 20.18
C VAL A 332 -39.52 9.44 19.19
N SER A 333 -39.02 10.63 19.58
CA SER A 333 -39.00 11.81 18.70
C SER A 333 -37.69 11.91 17.95
N ILE A 334 -37.73 12.17 16.64
CA ILE A 334 -36.56 12.45 15.83
C ILE A 334 -35.90 13.81 16.15
N GLU A 335 -36.50 14.61 16.99
CA GLU A 335 -35.99 15.90 17.47
C GLU A 335 -35.12 15.74 18.74
N THR A 336 -35.14 14.56 19.36
CA THR A 336 -34.29 14.25 20.52
C THR A 336 -32.85 14.03 20.08
N PRO A 337 -31.83 14.57 20.78
CA PRO A 337 -30.41 14.28 20.52
C PRO A 337 -30.15 12.76 20.57
N VAL A 338 -29.30 12.29 19.68
CA VAL A 338 -29.04 10.80 19.58
C VAL A 338 -28.50 10.22 20.89
N LYS A 339 -27.73 10.98 21.66
CA LYS A 339 -27.21 10.54 22.96
C LYS A 339 -28.30 10.27 24.00
N ASP A 340 -29.47 10.90 23.86
CA ASP A 340 -30.61 10.83 24.78
C ASP A 340 -31.70 9.86 24.29
N LEU A 341 -31.50 9.24 23.10
CA LEU A 341 -32.39 8.22 22.56
C LEU A 341 -32.11 6.85 23.19
N PRO A 342 -33.14 5.97 23.29
CA PRO A 342 -32.93 4.60 23.77
C PRO A 342 -31.89 3.85 22.93
N GLU A 343 -30.98 3.11 23.57
CA GLU A 343 -29.94 2.33 22.88
C GLU A 343 -30.52 1.32 21.89
N GLU A 344 -31.65 0.70 22.23
CA GLU A 344 -32.36 -0.22 21.35
C GLU A 344 -32.80 0.45 20.03
N PHE A 345 -33.38 1.65 20.12
CA PHE A 345 -33.76 2.40 18.92
C PHE A 345 -32.52 2.77 18.07
N VAL A 346 -31.44 3.23 18.69
CA VAL A 346 -30.20 3.58 17.99
C VAL A 346 -29.59 2.35 17.33
N HIS A 347 -29.65 1.18 17.99
CA HIS A 347 -29.20 -0.07 17.44
C HIS A 347 -30.01 -0.49 16.22
N GLU A 348 -31.34 -0.48 16.32
CA GLU A 348 -32.23 -0.83 15.20
C GLU A 348 -32.12 0.19 14.04
N LEU A 349 -31.92 1.46 14.34
CA LEU A 349 -31.65 2.48 13.33
C LEU A 349 -30.35 2.18 12.54
N LEU A 350 -29.30 1.76 13.23
CA LEU A 350 -28.02 1.48 12.60
C LEU A 350 -28.00 0.12 11.89
N TYR A 351 -28.47 -0.95 12.53
CA TYR A 351 -28.30 -2.33 12.07
C TYR A 351 -29.57 -2.95 11.49
N GLY A 352 -30.73 -2.31 11.65
CA GLY A 352 -32.01 -2.78 11.11
C GLY A 352 -32.81 -3.69 12.04
N THR A 353 -34.12 -3.76 11.79
CA THR A 353 -35.09 -4.51 12.62
C THR A 353 -35.22 -5.94 12.10
N ASN A 354 -34.25 -6.82 12.38
CA ASN A 354 -34.22 -8.17 11.83
C ASN A 354 -35.43 -9.06 12.21
N ASN A 355 -36.07 -8.78 13.35
CA ASN A 355 -37.18 -9.62 13.89
C ASN A 355 -38.46 -8.80 14.13
N VAL A 356 -38.47 -7.49 13.92
CA VAL A 356 -39.61 -6.62 14.21
C VAL A 356 -40.12 -5.97 12.93
N MET A 357 -41.34 -6.24 12.54
CA MET A 357 -42.00 -5.54 11.42
C MET A 357 -42.46 -4.17 11.83
N VAL A 358 -42.02 -3.14 11.09
CA VAL A 358 -42.39 -1.75 11.26
C VAL A 358 -43.45 -1.39 10.23
N GLN A 359 -44.48 -0.63 10.64
CA GLN A 359 -45.48 -0.10 9.72
C GLN A 359 -44.94 1.15 9.07
N PHE A 360 -44.68 1.09 7.77
CA PHE A 360 -44.24 2.23 6.98
C PHE A 360 -45.43 2.93 6.32
N ILE A 361 -45.47 4.25 6.43
CA ILE A 361 -46.45 5.11 5.79
C ILE A 361 -45.71 6.00 4.81
N TYR A 362 -46.01 5.82 3.53
CA TYR A 362 -45.47 6.66 2.47
C TYR A 362 -46.58 7.49 1.81
N GLU A 363 -46.50 8.79 1.96
CA GLU A 363 -47.37 9.76 1.29
C GLU A 363 -46.61 10.43 0.16
N SER A 364 -47.14 10.27 -1.06
CA SER A 364 -46.58 10.93 -2.24
C SER A 364 -47.09 12.40 -2.33
N LYS A 365 -46.25 13.32 -2.84
CA LYS A 365 -46.66 14.70 -3.17
C LYS A 365 -47.84 14.78 -4.12
N TYR A 366 -48.18 13.71 -4.82
CA TYR A 366 -49.32 13.63 -5.76
C TYR A 366 -50.53 12.91 -5.17
N GLY A 367 -50.62 12.78 -3.83
CA GLY A 367 -51.83 12.33 -3.12
C GLY A 367 -52.04 10.83 -2.98
N GLY A 368 -51.01 10.03 -3.23
CA GLY A 368 -51.06 8.57 -2.98
C GLY A 368 -50.49 8.24 -1.59
N ARG A 369 -51.32 7.63 -0.72
CA ARG A 369 -50.85 7.03 0.56
C ARG A 369 -50.71 5.53 0.39
N ARG A 370 -49.50 5.02 0.74
CA ARG A 370 -49.22 3.57 0.78
C ARG A 370 -48.80 3.19 2.20
N GLU A 371 -49.42 2.17 2.73
CA GLU A 371 -49.10 1.58 4.02
C GLU A 371 -48.66 0.13 3.79
N TYR A 372 -47.54 -0.27 4.36
CA TYR A 372 -47.04 -1.62 4.29
C TYR A 372 -46.19 -1.95 5.52
N GLN A 373 -46.13 -3.25 5.86
CA GLN A 373 -45.25 -3.73 6.93
C GLN A 373 -44.01 -4.35 6.32
N ALA A 374 -42.85 -3.97 6.83
CA ALA A 374 -41.57 -4.51 6.43
C ALA A 374 -40.53 -4.40 7.56
N TYR A 375 -39.44 -5.11 7.42
CA TYR A 375 -38.26 -4.90 8.25
C TYR A 375 -37.55 -3.61 7.82
N PHE A 376 -37.04 -2.86 8.80
CA PHE A 376 -36.17 -1.72 8.49
C PHE A 376 -34.75 -2.24 8.21
N GLU A 377 -34.20 -1.90 7.06
CA GLU A 377 -32.90 -2.43 6.61
C GLU A 377 -31.72 -1.99 7.50
N GLY A 378 -31.83 -0.82 8.14
CA GLY A 378 -30.74 -0.18 8.87
C GLY A 378 -29.79 0.65 7.97
N VAL A 379 -29.15 1.65 8.58
CA VAL A 379 -28.25 2.54 7.83
C VAL A 379 -27.00 1.79 7.38
N ILE A 380 -26.40 1.00 8.24
CA ILE A 380 -25.16 0.24 7.98
C ILE A 380 -25.37 -0.82 6.88
N PRO A 381 -26.34 -1.74 7.00
CA PRO A 381 -26.59 -2.72 5.94
C PRO A 381 -26.95 -2.06 4.60
N ASN A 382 -27.66 -0.95 4.61
CA ASN A 382 -27.98 -0.20 3.40
C ASN A 382 -26.73 0.35 2.72
N LEU A 383 -25.79 0.94 3.47
CA LEU A 383 -24.53 1.44 2.93
C LEU A 383 -23.66 0.31 2.39
N GLU A 384 -23.54 -0.81 3.11
CA GLU A 384 -22.78 -1.97 2.68
C GLU A 384 -23.34 -2.62 1.41
N ARG A 385 -24.68 -2.77 1.32
CA ARG A 385 -25.33 -3.26 0.11
C ARG A 385 -25.06 -2.31 -1.06
N ARG A 386 -25.27 -1.01 -0.90
CA ARG A 386 -25.01 -0.01 -1.94
C ARG A 386 -23.54 0.01 -2.36
N TYR A 387 -22.61 -0.15 -1.44
CA TYR A 387 -21.18 -0.26 -1.73
C TYR A 387 -20.85 -1.44 -2.65
N ARG A 388 -21.48 -2.58 -2.40
CA ARG A 388 -21.32 -3.80 -3.22
C ARG A 388 -21.98 -3.70 -4.59
N GLU A 389 -23.15 -3.07 -4.67
CA GLU A 389 -23.99 -3.05 -5.89
C GLU A 389 -23.65 -1.89 -6.84
N THR A 390 -23.01 -0.82 -6.36
CA THR A 390 -22.75 0.36 -7.19
C THR A 390 -21.61 0.12 -8.20
N ASN A 391 -21.87 0.51 -9.46
CA ASN A 391 -20.87 0.56 -10.53
C ASN A 391 -20.23 1.98 -10.65
N SER A 392 -20.67 2.97 -9.86
CA SER A 392 -20.16 4.32 -9.90
C SER A 392 -19.03 4.49 -8.89
N GLU A 393 -17.81 4.79 -9.37
CA GLU A 393 -16.67 5.10 -8.51
C GLU A 393 -16.98 6.26 -7.54
N TYR A 394 -17.64 7.31 -8.04
CA TYR A 394 -18.04 8.45 -7.19
C TYR A 394 -18.95 8.01 -6.04
N SER A 395 -19.94 7.14 -6.30
CA SER A 395 -20.84 6.64 -5.25
C SER A 395 -20.12 5.73 -4.27
N ARG A 396 -19.15 4.95 -4.75
CA ARG A 396 -18.31 4.10 -3.92
C ARG A 396 -17.41 4.93 -3.01
N ASP A 397 -16.72 5.92 -3.55
CA ASP A 397 -15.87 6.87 -2.79
C ASP A 397 -16.68 7.57 -1.70
N LYS A 398 -17.92 7.97 -2.01
CA LYS A 398 -18.82 8.62 -1.03
C LYS A 398 -19.24 7.70 0.10
N ILE A 399 -19.42 6.42 -0.16
CA ILE A 399 -19.75 5.44 0.90
C ILE A 399 -18.47 5.10 1.71
N GLU A 400 -17.31 5.06 1.08
CA GLU A 400 -16.04 4.83 1.77
C GLU A 400 -15.72 5.88 2.82
N GLU A 401 -16.26 7.12 2.70
CA GLU A 401 -16.13 8.16 3.74
C GLU A 401 -16.74 7.72 5.09
N TYR A 402 -17.63 6.72 5.10
CA TYR A 402 -18.29 6.17 6.30
C TYR A 402 -17.73 4.81 6.73
N MET A 403 -16.66 4.33 6.06
CA MET A 403 -16.04 3.04 6.35
C MET A 403 -14.72 3.24 7.10
N ALA A 404 -14.50 2.39 8.10
CA ALA A 404 -13.22 2.29 8.79
C ALA A 404 -12.47 1.01 8.36
N GLU A 405 -11.15 1.08 8.33
CA GLU A 405 -10.30 -0.09 8.14
C GLU A 405 -10.10 -0.78 9.49
N THR A 406 -10.60 -2.00 9.61
CA THR A 406 -10.46 -2.84 10.81
C THR A 406 -9.61 -4.07 10.49
N PRO A 407 -8.79 -4.56 11.44
CA PRO A 407 -8.08 -5.82 11.22
C PRO A 407 -9.04 -6.94 10.88
N CYS A 408 -8.72 -7.72 9.85
CA CYS A 408 -9.55 -8.84 9.42
C CYS A 408 -9.85 -9.79 10.59
N PRO A 409 -11.12 -10.14 10.87
CA PRO A 409 -11.49 -10.95 12.02
C PRO A 409 -10.88 -12.35 12.01
N LYS A 410 -10.60 -12.92 10.82
CA LYS A 410 -10.03 -14.26 10.66
C LYS A 410 -8.52 -14.27 10.82
N CYS A 411 -7.78 -13.41 10.11
CA CYS A 411 -6.30 -13.39 10.15
C CYS A 411 -5.71 -12.34 11.11
N LYS A 412 -6.54 -11.48 11.71
CA LYS A 412 -6.12 -10.43 12.67
C LYS A 412 -4.98 -9.54 12.15
N GLY A 413 -5.00 -9.24 10.88
CA GLY A 413 -3.96 -8.44 10.23
C GLY A 413 -2.85 -9.24 9.52
N ALA A 414 -2.70 -10.53 9.80
CA ALA A 414 -1.60 -11.35 9.29
C ALA A 414 -1.70 -11.73 7.80
N ARG A 415 -2.75 -11.34 7.08
CA ARG A 415 -2.93 -11.48 5.62
C ARG A 415 -2.95 -12.91 5.07
N LEU A 416 -2.37 -13.88 5.77
CA LEU A 416 -2.19 -15.27 5.36
C LEU A 416 -3.17 -16.22 6.06
N LYS A 417 -3.30 -17.42 5.50
CA LYS A 417 -4.06 -18.53 6.13
C LYS A 417 -3.37 -18.98 7.40
N LYS A 418 -4.17 -19.52 8.34
CA LYS A 418 -3.67 -19.99 9.64
C LYS A 418 -2.65 -21.14 9.52
N GLU A 419 -2.84 -22.01 8.55
CA GLU A 419 -1.95 -23.12 8.24
C GLU A 419 -0.57 -22.64 7.77
N VAL A 420 -0.52 -21.55 6.96
CA VAL A 420 0.72 -20.93 6.51
C VAL A 420 1.45 -20.23 7.66
N LEU A 421 0.70 -19.59 8.56
CA LEU A 421 1.27 -18.95 9.75
C LEU A 421 1.79 -19.95 10.80
N SER A 422 1.43 -21.24 10.68
CA SER A 422 1.98 -22.28 11.55
C SER A 422 3.31 -22.87 11.06
N VAL A 423 3.87 -22.33 9.97
CA VAL A 423 5.24 -22.61 9.57
C VAL A 423 6.18 -21.64 10.26
N LEU A 424 7.14 -22.15 10.99
CA LEU A 424 8.04 -21.35 11.83
C LEU A 424 9.49 -21.49 11.37
N VAL A 425 10.25 -20.41 11.48
CA VAL A 425 11.72 -20.40 11.37
C VAL A 425 12.22 -19.80 12.67
N ASP A 426 13.03 -20.55 13.41
CA ASP A 426 13.49 -20.16 14.76
C ASP A 426 12.33 -19.67 15.67
N GLY A 427 11.22 -20.42 15.66
CA GLY A 427 10.04 -20.15 16.49
C GLY A 427 9.18 -18.96 16.05
N LYS A 428 9.48 -18.30 14.93
CA LYS A 428 8.73 -17.15 14.38
C LYS A 428 8.04 -17.50 13.08
N ASN A 429 6.81 -17.03 12.87
CA ASN A 429 6.16 -17.10 11.57
C ASN A 429 6.60 -15.92 10.66
N ILE A 430 6.33 -16.04 9.37
CA ILE A 430 6.76 -15.04 8.38
C ILE A 430 6.21 -13.63 8.67
N MET A 431 4.99 -13.51 9.18
CA MET A 431 4.39 -12.19 9.47
C MET A 431 5.00 -11.56 10.71
N GLU A 432 5.29 -12.35 11.76
CA GLU A 432 6.03 -11.87 12.93
C GLU A 432 7.41 -11.34 12.55
N VAL A 433 8.09 -11.99 11.60
CA VAL A 433 9.37 -11.49 11.08
C VAL A 433 9.20 -10.21 10.26
N THR A 434 8.10 -10.06 9.52
CA THR A 434 7.83 -8.80 8.79
C THR A 434 7.44 -7.65 9.70
N ASP A 435 6.98 -7.92 10.92
CA ASP A 435 6.64 -6.88 11.91
C ASP A 435 7.86 -6.36 12.66
N PHE A 436 9.01 -7.00 12.52
CA PHE A 436 10.26 -6.45 13.03
C PHE A 436 10.59 -5.13 12.33
N SER A 437 11.18 -4.21 13.07
CA SER A 437 11.90 -3.07 12.48
C SER A 437 13.11 -3.59 11.69
N VAL A 438 13.61 -2.77 10.77
CA VAL A 438 14.80 -3.13 9.99
C VAL A 438 15.98 -3.50 10.90
N ASN A 439 16.18 -2.79 12.04
CA ASN A 439 17.21 -3.14 13.01
C ASN A 439 16.97 -4.50 13.64
N GLU A 440 15.75 -4.75 14.13
CA GLU A 440 15.40 -6.05 14.74
C GLU A 440 15.52 -7.19 13.73
N LEU A 441 15.21 -6.93 12.45
CA LEU A 441 15.38 -7.92 11.39
C LEU A 441 16.86 -8.28 11.20
N VAL A 442 17.76 -7.29 11.19
CA VAL A 442 19.20 -7.51 11.09
C VAL A 442 19.70 -8.35 12.26
N GLU A 443 19.32 -7.97 13.49
CA GLU A 443 19.66 -8.71 14.70
C GLU A 443 19.11 -10.15 14.69
N TYR A 444 17.86 -10.33 14.24
CA TYR A 444 17.26 -11.65 14.11
C TYR A 444 18.04 -12.55 13.14
N ILE A 445 18.41 -12.01 11.96
CA ILE A 445 19.16 -12.77 10.95
C ILE A 445 20.57 -13.14 11.44
N GLU A 446 21.24 -12.24 12.17
CA GLU A 446 22.59 -12.48 12.69
C GLU A 446 22.60 -13.52 13.83
N ASN A 447 21.51 -13.64 14.58
CA ASN A 447 21.39 -14.52 15.73
C ASN A 447 20.48 -15.75 15.50
N ILE A 448 19.99 -15.94 14.27
CA ILE A 448 19.05 -17.02 13.95
C ILE A 448 19.61 -18.40 14.26
N ASN A 449 18.86 -19.17 15.04
CA ASN A 449 19.27 -20.52 15.44
C ASN A 449 18.77 -21.56 14.44
N LEU A 450 19.65 -22.01 13.55
CA LEU A 450 19.38 -23.02 12.54
C LEU A 450 20.32 -24.22 12.70
N SER A 451 19.84 -25.42 12.37
CA SER A 451 20.69 -26.59 12.26
C SER A 451 21.75 -26.43 11.14
N GLU A 452 22.83 -27.18 11.18
CA GLU A 452 23.91 -27.10 10.16
C GLU A 452 23.38 -27.29 8.72
N LYS A 453 22.43 -28.20 8.52
CA LYS A 453 21.77 -28.43 7.24
C LYS A 453 20.96 -27.20 6.80
N GLN A 454 20.19 -26.62 7.73
CA GLN A 454 19.39 -25.42 7.46
C GLN A 454 20.28 -24.20 7.19
N LYS A 455 21.38 -24.02 7.93
CA LYS A 455 22.36 -22.95 7.69
C LYS A 455 22.95 -23.03 6.29
N PHE A 456 23.33 -24.23 5.83
CA PHE A 456 23.85 -24.42 4.48
C PHE A 456 22.82 -24.04 3.40
N ILE A 457 21.56 -24.45 3.58
CA ILE A 457 20.48 -24.13 2.63
C ILE A 457 20.13 -22.63 2.64
N ALA A 458 20.11 -22.00 3.81
CA ALA A 458 19.67 -20.63 3.99
C ALA A 458 20.78 -19.58 3.72
N HIS A 459 22.04 -19.98 3.60
CA HIS A 459 23.21 -19.09 3.56
C HIS A 459 23.06 -17.92 2.57
N GLU A 460 22.81 -18.21 1.30
CA GLU A 460 22.68 -17.15 0.27
C GLU A 460 21.39 -16.34 0.46
N ILE A 461 20.31 -16.97 0.94
CA ILE A 461 19.04 -16.26 1.19
C ILE A 461 19.21 -15.25 2.32
N LEU A 462 19.83 -15.67 3.43
CA LEU A 462 20.08 -14.79 4.59
C LEU A 462 21.03 -13.65 4.24
N LYS A 463 22.05 -13.92 3.43
CA LYS A 463 22.98 -12.91 2.92
C LYS A 463 22.26 -11.83 2.14
N GLU A 464 21.34 -12.20 1.25
CA GLU A 464 20.53 -11.27 0.45
C GLU A 464 19.56 -10.45 1.32
N ILE A 465 18.87 -11.09 2.26
CA ILE A 465 17.98 -10.38 3.19
C ILE A 465 18.78 -9.38 4.03
N ARG A 466 19.91 -9.84 4.61
CA ARG A 466 20.80 -9.01 5.42
C ARG A 466 21.33 -7.81 4.65
N GLY A 467 21.80 -8.02 3.43
CA GLY A 467 22.31 -6.95 2.57
C GLY A 467 21.27 -5.85 2.34
N ARG A 468 20.06 -6.23 1.92
CA ARG A 468 18.95 -5.28 1.70
C ARG A 468 18.50 -4.58 2.99
N ALA A 469 18.46 -5.29 4.12
CA ALA A 469 18.10 -4.70 5.40
C ALA A 469 19.17 -3.68 5.87
N ILE A 470 20.46 -3.97 5.67
CA ILE A 470 21.55 -3.04 5.96
C ILE A 470 21.44 -1.78 5.10
N PHE A 471 21.14 -1.90 3.81
CA PHE A 471 20.94 -0.71 2.96
C PHE A 471 19.77 0.16 3.43
N LEU A 472 18.65 -0.44 3.85
CA LEU A 472 17.54 0.31 4.44
C LEU A 472 17.97 1.05 5.72
N ARG A 473 18.77 0.41 6.57
CA ARG A 473 19.34 1.02 7.77
C ARG A 473 20.25 2.19 7.44
N ASP A 474 21.11 2.02 6.44
CA ASP A 474 22.12 3.00 6.05
C ASP A 474 21.53 4.24 5.39
N VAL A 475 20.34 4.15 4.78
CA VAL A 475 19.57 5.31 4.31
C VAL A 475 18.65 5.91 5.39
N GLY A 476 18.80 5.53 6.67
CA GLY A 476 18.05 6.08 7.79
C GLY A 476 16.61 5.59 7.92
N LEU A 477 16.30 4.37 7.45
CA LEU A 477 14.99 3.73 7.55
C LEU A 477 14.98 2.55 8.55
N ASP A 478 15.88 2.58 9.52
CA ASP A 478 16.08 1.56 10.55
C ASP A 478 14.85 1.29 11.43
N TYR A 479 13.97 2.26 11.57
CA TYR A 479 12.72 2.20 12.35
C TYR A 479 11.53 1.60 11.61
N LEU A 480 11.59 1.43 10.28
CA LEU A 480 10.49 0.86 9.50
C LEU A 480 10.38 -0.64 9.72
N ASN A 481 9.15 -1.14 9.77
CA ASN A 481 8.87 -2.56 9.66
C ASN A 481 8.47 -2.95 8.23
N LEU A 482 8.73 -4.21 7.88
CA LEU A 482 8.49 -4.70 6.53
C LEU A 482 6.98 -4.85 6.20
N SER A 483 6.14 -5.01 7.23
CA SER A 483 4.68 -5.14 7.10
C SER A 483 4.00 -3.81 6.78
N ARG A 484 4.68 -2.66 6.99
CA ARG A 484 4.11 -1.33 6.77
C ARG A 484 3.66 -1.14 5.31
N LYS A 485 2.42 -0.68 5.13
CA LYS A 485 1.84 -0.42 3.80
C LYS A 485 2.62 0.68 3.08
N ALA A 486 2.97 0.45 1.82
CA ALA A 486 3.70 1.42 0.99
C ALA A 486 2.93 2.76 0.82
N GLY A 487 1.60 2.71 0.80
CA GLY A 487 0.75 3.90 0.71
C GLY A 487 0.77 4.81 1.94
N THR A 488 1.29 4.35 3.08
CA THR A 488 1.42 5.14 4.32
C THR A 488 2.78 5.80 4.48
N LEU A 489 3.69 5.57 3.55
CA LEU A 489 5.02 6.15 3.56
C LEU A 489 4.98 7.62 3.13
N SER A 490 5.81 8.44 3.75
CA SER A 490 6.10 9.79 3.24
C SER A 490 6.84 9.71 1.91
N GLY A 491 6.80 10.78 1.11
CA GLY A 491 7.53 10.84 -0.15
C GLY A 491 9.02 10.52 0.00
N GLY A 492 9.68 11.09 1.03
CA GLY A 492 11.08 10.84 1.32
C GLY A 492 11.36 9.40 1.79
N GLU A 493 10.49 8.76 2.59
CA GLU A 493 10.63 7.34 2.96
C GLU A 493 10.55 6.44 1.72
N ALA A 494 9.56 6.67 0.85
CA ALA A 494 9.38 5.89 -0.36
C ALA A 494 10.56 6.04 -1.33
N GLN A 495 11.10 7.25 -1.48
CA GLN A 495 12.26 7.53 -2.30
C GLN A 495 13.51 6.81 -1.77
N ARG A 496 13.76 6.87 -0.46
CA ARG A 496 14.89 6.16 0.16
C ARG A 496 14.77 4.64 0.07
N ILE A 497 13.56 4.09 0.15
CA ILE A 497 13.34 2.66 -0.09
C ILE A 497 13.74 2.30 -1.52
N ARG A 498 13.36 3.10 -2.53
CA ARG A 498 13.78 2.88 -3.92
C ARG A 498 15.30 3.00 -4.06
N LEU A 499 15.91 4.00 -3.44
CA LEU A 499 17.35 4.17 -3.42
C LEU A 499 18.05 2.94 -2.84
N ALA A 500 17.62 2.47 -1.66
CA ALA A 500 18.16 1.28 -1.01
C ALA A 500 18.03 0.03 -1.89
N THR A 501 16.89 -0.13 -2.59
CA THR A 501 16.65 -1.27 -3.50
C THR A 501 17.58 -1.22 -4.71
N GLN A 502 17.81 -0.03 -5.29
CA GLN A 502 18.72 0.13 -6.44
C GLN A 502 20.17 -0.06 -6.06
N ILE A 503 20.61 0.45 -4.91
CA ILE A 503 21.96 0.25 -4.38
C ILE A 503 22.20 -1.24 -4.11
N GLY A 504 21.22 -1.93 -3.56
CA GLY A 504 21.27 -3.36 -3.29
C GLY A 504 21.48 -4.23 -4.55
N SER A 505 21.19 -3.70 -5.75
CA SER A 505 21.44 -4.39 -7.01
C SER A 505 22.92 -4.39 -7.42
N ALA A 506 23.79 -3.63 -6.75
CA ALA A 506 25.24 -3.50 -6.99
C ALA A 506 25.61 -3.25 -8.46
N LEU A 507 24.80 -2.50 -9.21
CA LEU A 507 25.07 -2.13 -10.60
C LEU A 507 26.26 -1.18 -10.69
N VAL A 508 27.12 -1.39 -11.65
CA VAL A 508 28.32 -0.58 -11.92
C VAL A 508 28.26 -0.01 -13.34
N GLY A 509 28.80 1.22 -13.51
CA GLY A 509 28.79 1.89 -14.82
C GLY A 509 27.45 2.51 -15.20
N VAL A 510 26.57 2.75 -14.25
CA VAL A 510 25.22 3.31 -14.42
C VAL A 510 25.24 4.81 -14.12
N LEU A 511 24.34 5.55 -14.77
CA LEU A 511 24.01 6.93 -14.42
C LEU A 511 22.77 6.96 -13.52
N TYR A 512 22.95 7.35 -12.26
CA TYR A 512 21.83 7.60 -11.36
C TYR A 512 21.43 9.06 -11.38
N VAL A 513 20.11 9.32 -11.46
CA VAL A 513 19.54 10.67 -11.38
C VAL A 513 18.55 10.71 -10.23
N LEU A 514 18.81 11.52 -9.21
CA LEU A 514 18.00 11.63 -7.99
C LEU A 514 17.39 13.02 -7.85
N ASP A 515 16.16 13.08 -7.32
CA ASP A 515 15.44 14.34 -7.04
C ASP A 515 15.31 14.56 -5.55
N GLU A 516 16.03 15.54 -5.01
CA GLU A 516 16.00 15.97 -3.61
C GLU A 516 15.99 14.83 -2.57
N PRO A 517 16.97 13.88 -2.60
CA PRO A 517 16.94 12.72 -1.72
C PRO A 517 17.07 13.05 -0.24
N SER A 518 17.56 14.23 0.13
CA SER A 518 17.69 14.71 1.51
C SER A 518 16.38 15.21 2.10
N ILE A 519 15.31 15.37 1.29
CA ILE A 519 14.06 15.98 1.74
C ILE A 519 13.44 15.26 2.95
N GLY A 520 13.10 16.04 3.97
CA GLY A 520 12.50 15.53 5.21
C GLY A 520 13.45 14.73 6.12
N LEU A 521 14.75 14.71 5.81
CA LEU A 521 15.77 14.13 6.68
C LEU A 521 16.12 15.06 7.84
N HIS A 522 16.47 14.45 8.94
CA HIS A 522 17.22 15.11 10.01
C HIS A 522 18.71 15.17 9.64
N GLN A 523 19.45 16.19 10.10
CA GLN A 523 20.88 16.36 9.80
C GLN A 523 21.68 15.06 10.02
N ARG A 524 21.46 14.37 11.16
CA ARG A 524 22.11 13.09 11.47
C ARG A 524 21.89 12.00 10.42
N ASP A 525 20.70 11.96 9.82
CA ASP A 525 20.35 10.92 8.84
C ASP A 525 20.87 11.32 7.45
N ASN A 526 21.06 12.63 7.19
CA ASN A 526 21.65 13.18 5.97
C ASN A 526 23.09 12.73 5.79
N ASP A 527 23.90 12.73 6.84
CA ASP A 527 25.28 12.24 6.82
C ASP A 527 25.38 10.79 6.32
N ARG A 528 24.44 9.95 6.74
CA ARG A 528 24.38 8.55 6.29
C ARG A 528 24.03 8.45 4.80
N LEU A 529 23.04 9.25 4.36
CA LEU A 529 22.65 9.33 2.97
C LEU A 529 23.82 9.76 2.08
N ILE A 530 24.53 10.83 2.45
CA ILE A 530 25.68 11.33 1.70
C ILE A 530 26.77 10.25 1.57
N LYS A 531 27.09 9.54 2.63
CA LYS A 531 28.04 8.41 2.60
C LYS A 531 27.59 7.31 1.64
N THR A 532 26.31 7.01 1.61
CA THR A 532 25.72 6.02 0.71
C THR A 532 25.81 6.49 -0.75
N LEU A 533 25.53 7.77 -1.02
CA LEU A 533 25.66 8.37 -2.35
C LEU A 533 27.13 8.39 -2.82
N ARG A 534 28.03 8.70 -1.92
CA ARG A 534 29.47 8.66 -2.21
C ARG A 534 29.93 7.24 -2.56
N HIS A 535 29.49 6.24 -1.79
CA HIS A 535 29.80 4.84 -2.10
C HIS A 535 29.34 4.41 -3.50
N LEU A 536 28.18 4.89 -3.97
CA LEU A 536 27.72 4.63 -5.34
C LEU A 536 28.71 5.13 -6.41
N THR A 537 29.30 6.28 -6.18
CA THR A 537 30.31 6.82 -7.11
C THR A 537 31.64 6.09 -7.01
N ASP A 538 32.04 5.69 -5.80
CA ASP A 538 33.32 4.96 -5.54
C ASP A 538 33.34 3.60 -6.25
N ILE A 539 32.20 2.93 -6.40
CA ILE A 539 32.09 1.67 -7.15
C ILE A 539 32.03 1.87 -8.68
N GLY A 540 32.14 3.12 -9.20
CA GLY A 540 32.27 3.42 -10.63
C GLY A 540 30.96 3.85 -11.31
N ASN A 541 30.01 4.46 -10.60
CA ASN A 541 28.80 5.02 -11.16
C ASN A 541 28.90 6.55 -11.28
N THR A 542 28.14 7.12 -12.20
CA THR A 542 27.93 8.57 -12.29
C THR A 542 26.64 8.91 -11.56
N LEU A 543 26.69 9.91 -10.67
CA LEU A 543 25.55 10.32 -9.88
C LEU A 543 25.21 11.79 -10.15
N ILE A 544 23.99 12.07 -10.60
CA ILE A 544 23.44 13.42 -10.73
C ILE A 544 22.33 13.56 -9.69
N VAL A 545 22.46 14.53 -8.80
CA VAL A 545 21.49 14.79 -7.74
C VAL A 545 20.99 16.22 -7.87
N VAL A 546 19.68 16.40 -8.00
CA VAL A 546 19.04 17.71 -7.86
C VAL A 546 18.91 17.96 -6.36
N GLU A 547 19.62 18.97 -5.83
CA GLU A 547 19.70 19.20 -4.39
C GLU A 547 19.76 20.66 -3.99
N HIS A 548 19.32 20.91 -2.75
CA HIS A 548 19.35 22.22 -2.09
C HIS A 548 20.06 22.17 -0.72
N ASP A 549 20.46 20.98 -0.28
CA ASP A 549 21.10 20.76 1.00
C ASP A 549 22.58 21.19 0.96
N GLU A 550 22.99 21.97 1.95
CA GLU A 550 24.36 22.52 2.03
C GLU A 550 25.41 21.43 2.18
N ASP A 551 25.18 20.44 3.06
CA ASP A 551 26.14 19.37 3.32
C ASP A 551 26.36 18.51 2.08
N THR A 552 25.29 18.19 1.35
CA THR A 552 25.35 17.46 0.09
C THR A 552 26.16 18.23 -0.96
N MET A 553 25.96 19.55 -1.07
CA MET A 553 26.73 20.40 -1.99
C MET A 553 28.21 20.50 -1.60
N ARG A 554 28.56 20.50 -0.32
CA ARG A 554 29.95 20.53 0.18
C ARG A 554 30.68 19.20 -0.04
N GLU A 555 29.97 18.11 -0.05
CA GLU A 555 30.53 16.76 -0.20
C GLU A 555 30.56 16.26 -1.66
N CYS A 556 29.94 16.94 -2.63
CA CYS A 556 29.95 16.51 -4.03
C CYS A 556 31.28 16.87 -4.74
N ASP A 557 31.53 16.25 -5.89
CA ASP A 557 32.72 16.50 -6.71
C ASP A 557 32.52 17.66 -7.68
N TYR A 558 31.27 17.90 -8.12
CA TYR A 558 30.96 18.88 -9.15
C TYR A 558 29.55 19.45 -8.94
N ILE A 559 29.44 20.78 -9.12
CA ILE A 559 28.17 21.50 -8.95
C ILE A 559 27.80 22.19 -10.25
N VAL A 560 26.53 22.18 -10.60
CA VAL A 560 25.94 22.95 -11.69
C VAL A 560 24.81 23.80 -11.12
N ASP A 561 25.01 25.12 -11.11
CA ASP A 561 24.02 26.09 -10.65
C ASP A 561 23.18 26.60 -11.83
N ILE A 562 21.87 26.37 -11.79
CA ILE A 562 20.92 26.62 -12.87
C ILE A 562 20.02 27.79 -12.48
N GLY A 563 19.97 28.80 -13.31
CA GLY A 563 19.26 30.06 -13.06
C GLY A 563 19.12 30.95 -14.28
N PRO A 564 19.27 32.31 -14.10
CA PRO A 564 19.37 33.02 -12.80
C PRO A 564 18.04 33.15 -12.03
N GLY A 565 16.91 32.91 -12.69
CA GLY A 565 15.57 33.03 -12.13
C GLY A 565 14.73 31.78 -12.32
N ALA A 566 13.40 31.90 -12.20
CA ALA A 566 12.43 30.83 -12.37
C ALA A 566 11.64 30.99 -13.67
N GLY A 567 11.11 29.87 -14.20
CA GLY A 567 10.28 29.86 -15.41
C GLY A 567 11.01 30.46 -16.61
N VAL A 568 10.40 31.44 -17.27
CA VAL A 568 10.96 32.12 -18.44
C VAL A 568 12.28 32.88 -18.17
N HIS A 569 12.54 33.18 -16.90
CA HIS A 569 13.80 33.85 -16.46
C HIS A 569 14.89 32.87 -16.03
N GLY A 570 14.59 31.57 -16.03
CA GLY A 570 15.51 30.47 -15.75
C GLY A 570 16.12 29.87 -17.02
N GLY A 571 16.54 28.62 -16.90
CA GLY A 571 16.95 27.76 -18.01
C GLY A 571 18.36 28.00 -18.54
N GLN A 572 19.24 28.60 -17.76
CA GLN A 572 20.64 28.86 -18.13
C GLN A 572 21.58 28.29 -17.06
N ILE A 573 22.80 27.92 -17.44
CA ILE A 573 23.87 27.59 -16.50
C ILE A 573 24.50 28.90 -16.01
N VAL A 574 24.37 29.16 -14.72
CA VAL A 574 24.93 30.36 -14.08
C VAL A 574 26.38 30.13 -13.66
N ALA A 575 26.66 28.96 -13.12
CA ALA A 575 27.98 28.53 -12.69
C ALA A 575 28.09 27.00 -12.78
N GLN A 576 29.27 26.48 -13.00
CA GLN A 576 29.60 25.07 -12.96
C GLN A 576 31.05 24.87 -12.53
N GLY A 577 31.34 23.79 -11.84
CA GLY A 577 32.70 23.45 -11.41
C GLY A 577 32.71 22.81 -10.01
N THR A 578 33.86 22.93 -9.37
CA THR A 578 34.05 22.50 -7.97
C THR A 578 33.37 23.46 -7.00
N LEU A 579 33.24 23.06 -5.74
CA LEU A 579 32.66 23.91 -4.70
C LEU A 579 33.37 25.30 -4.66
N GLU A 580 34.68 25.33 -4.73
CA GLU A 580 35.48 26.59 -4.69
C GLU A 580 35.12 27.53 -5.85
N GLU A 581 34.99 26.99 -7.07
CA GLU A 581 34.60 27.77 -8.25
C GLU A 581 33.20 28.35 -8.14
N ILE A 582 32.28 27.64 -7.46
CA ILE A 582 30.91 28.13 -7.18
C ILE A 582 30.92 29.24 -6.12
N LEU A 583 31.71 29.09 -5.04
CA LEU A 583 31.81 30.08 -3.96
C LEU A 583 32.37 31.41 -4.44
N ASP A 584 33.29 31.36 -5.40
CA ASP A 584 33.95 32.55 -5.97
C ASP A 584 33.11 33.24 -7.06
N ASN A 585 32.09 32.56 -7.63
CA ASN A 585 31.28 33.15 -8.69
C ASN A 585 30.25 34.15 -8.15
N PRO A 586 30.38 35.47 -8.47
CA PRO A 586 29.49 36.50 -7.96
C PRO A 586 28.05 36.40 -8.49
N ASN A 587 27.84 35.72 -9.63
CA ASN A 587 26.51 35.57 -10.23
C ASN A 587 25.74 34.40 -9.65
N SER A 588 26.40 33.47 -8.96
CA SER A 588 25.75 32.31 -8.32
C SER A 588 25.09 32.75 -7.02
N ILE A 589 23.75 32.69 -6.96
CA ILE A 589 23.02 32.92 -5.74
C ILE A 589 23.36 31.83 -4.73
N THR A 590 23.46 30.59 -5.16
CA THR A 590 23.88 29.45 -4.34
C THR A 590 25.24 29.67 -3.73
N GLY A 591 26.23 30.11 -4.54
CA GLY A 591 27.57 30.45 -4.06
C GLY A 591 27.60 31.60 -3.04
N GLN A 592 26.72 32.61 -3.20
CA GLN A 592 26.59 33.69 -2.24
C GLN A 592 26.07 33.23 -0.87
N TYR A 593 25.13 32.29 -0.83
CA TYR A 593 24.62 31.69 0.44
C TYR A 593 25.66 30.75 1.05
N LEU A 594 26.24 29.84 0.27
CA LEU A 594 27.25 28.89 0.76
C LEU A 594 28.54 29.59 1.28
N SER A 595 28.90 30.74 0.74
CA SER A 595 30.05 31.56 1.18
C SER A 595 29.73 32.46 2.38
N GLY A 596 28.47 32.55 2.80
CA GLY A 596 28.02 33.48 3.84
C GLY A 596 27.93 34.94 3.42
N LYS A 597 28.12 35.26 2.12
CA LYS A 597 27.91 36.63 1.60
C LYS A 597 26.48 37.08 1.66
N LYS A 598 25.56 36.10 1.59
CA LYS A 598 24.13 36.25 1.89
C LYS A 598 23.71 35.25 2.97
N GLU A 599 22.86 35.74 3.85
CA GLU A 599 22.28 34.91 4.92
C GLU A 599 20.83 35.30 5.21
N ILE A 600 20.04 34.37 5.77
CA ILE A 600 18.73 34.69 6.31
C ILE A 600 18.94 35.15 7.74
N GLN A 601 18.71 36.42 8.01
CA GLN A 601 18.92 37.02 9.32
C GLN A 601 17.99 36.40 10.37
N ILE A 602 18.55 36.08 11.54
CA ILE A 602 17.78 35.68 12.69
C ILE A 602 17.16 36.95 13.29
N PRO A 603 15.83 37.01 13.50
CA PRO A 603 15.21 38.19 14.09
C PRO A 603 15.72 38.44 15.51
N GLU A 604 16.13 39.65 15.80
CA GLU A 604 16.61 40.07 17.11
C GLU A 604 15.50 39.99 18.17
N ILE A 605 14.25 40.22 17.76
CA ILE A 605 13.08 40.22 18.64
C ILE A 605 12.16 39.07 18.24
N THR A 606 11.93 38.11 19.14
CA THR A 606 10.93 37.04 18.97
C THR A 606 9.59 37.45 19.56
N ARG A 607 8.50 37.05 18.92
CA ARG A 607 7.15 37.33 19.41
C ARG A 607 6.89 36.57 20.72
N GLU A 608 6.36 37.26 21.74
CA GLU A 608 6.01 36.64 23.01
C GLU A 608 4.75 35.76 22.95
N GLY A 609 3.90 35.97 21.92
CA GLY A 609 2.59 35.30 21.78
C GLY A 609 1.50 36.06 22.54
N ASN A 610 0.29 35.52 22.54
CA ASN A 610 -0.88 36.13 23.18
C ASN A 610 -1.23 35.54 24.56
N GLY A 611 -0.36 34.70 25.14
CA GLY A 611 -0.59 34.01 26.41
C GLY A 611 -1.51 32.78 26.33
N ASN A 612 -2.22 32.59 25.24
CA ASN A 612 -3.08 31.43 25.02
C ASN A 612 -2.27 30.24 24.46
N PHE A 613 -2.78 29.05 24.68
CA PHE A 613 -2.13 27.81 24.19
C PHE A 613 -3.16 26.75 23.87
N ILE A 614 -2.74 25.80 23.06
CA ILE A 614 -3.40 24.52 22.86
C ILE A 614 -2.56 23.46 23.55
N GLU A 615 -3.18 22.57 24.30
CA GLU A 615 -2.50 21.49 24.99
C GLU A 615 -3.08 20.14 24.61
N ILE A 616 -2.24 19.24 24.09
CA ILE A 616 -2.57 17.82 23.94
C ILE A 616 -2.16 17.11 25.21
N VAL A 617 -3.11 16.38 25.82
CA VAL A 617 -2.88 15.64 27.08
C VAL A 617 -2.84 14.15 26.78
N LYS A 618 -1.78 13.47 27.22
CA LYS A 618 -1.56 12.03 27.11
C LYS A 618 -1.71 11.51 25.67
N ALA A 619 -0.97 12.10 24.72
CA ALA A 619 -0.87 11.60 23.37
C ALA A 619 -0.23 10.21 23.37
N ASN A 620 -0.93 9.21 22.80
CA ASN A 620 -0.55 7.79 22.88
C ASN A 620 -0.88 7.05 21.56
N GLU A 621 -0.77 7.71 20.43
CA GLU A 621 -0.93 7.08 19.14
C GLU A 621 0.41 6.64 18.59
N ASN A 622 0.46 5.49 17.90
CA ASN A 622 1.67 4.90 17.33
C ASN A 622 2.82 4.81 18.37
N ASN A 623 3.93 5.49 18.11
CA ASN A 623 5.11 5.48 18.99
C ASN A 623 5.09 6.53 20.10
N LEU A 624 4.05 7.34 20.23
CA LEU A 624 3.94 8.36 21.29
C LEU A 624 3.68 7.72 22.66
N LYS A 625 4.45 8.15 23.68
CA LYS A 625 4.49 7.53 25.02
C LYS A 625 3.76 8.38 26.06
N ASN A 626 2.44 8.60 25.91
CA ASN A 626 1.61 9.39 26.83
C ASN A 626 2.15 10.80 27.08
N ILE A 627 2.64 11.48 26.04
CA ILE A 627 3.25 12.81 26.16
C ILE A 627 2.20 13.92 26.29
N ASN A 628 2.55 14.97 27.04
CA ASN A 628 1.80 16.22 27.10
C ASN A 628 2.55 17.29 26.34
N VAL A 629 1.88 17.99 25.42
CA VAL A 629 2.53 19.00 24.59
C VAL A 629 1.68 20.27 24.53
N LYS A 630 2.32 21.43 24.76
CA LYS A 630 1.70 22.75 24.67
C LYS A 630 2.20 23.50 23.43
N PHE A 631 1.29 24.07 22.69
CA PHE A 631 1.54 24.95 21.55
C PHE A 631 1.08 26.37 21.89
N SER A 632 2.01 27.30 21.99
CA SER A 632 1.69 28.71 22.25
C SER A 632 1.05 29.34 21.02
N LEU A 633 -0.04 30.06 21.19
CA LEU A 633 -0.74 30.77 20.12
C LEU A 633 -0.08 32.15 19.86
N GLY A 634 -0.26 32.66 18.62
CA GLY A 634 0.34 33.92 18.19
C GLY A 634 1.85 33.82 17.90
N LYS A 635 2.37 32.60 17.77
CA LYS A 635 3.79 32.33 17.46
C LYS A 635 3.94 31.43 16.26
N PHE A 636 5.09 31.50 15.62
CA PHE A 636 5.55 30.52 14.67
C PHE A 636 6.24 29.36 15.42
N THR A 637 5.62 28.19 15.41
CA THR A 637 6.13 27.02 16.13
C THR A 637 6.63 25.95 15.16
N CYS A 638 7.90 25.58 15.26
CA CYS A 638 8.50 24.48 14.50
C CYS A 638 8.47 23.18 15.29
N ILE A 639 8.09 22.08 14.64
CA ILE A 639 8.17 20.73 15.20
C ILE A 639 9.30 20.00 14.49
N THR A 640 10.35 19.70 15.25
CA THR A 640 11.59 19.08 14.74
C THR A 640 11.84 17.71 15.38
N GLY A 641 12.82 17.01 14.87
CA GLY A 641 13.26 15.71 15.38
C GLY A 641 13.58 14.73 14.26
N VAL A 642 14.24 13.63 14.60
CA VAL A 642 14.65 12.58 13.64
C VAL A 642 13.47 11.97 12.90
N SER A 643 13.72 11.35 11.75
CA SER A 643 12.70 10.60 11.00
C SER A 643 12.08 9.53 11.89
N GLY A 644 10.76 9.30 11.77
CA GLY A 644 10.04 8.32 12.59
C GLY A 644 9.82 8.70 14.06
N SER A 645 10.22 9.89 14.52
CA SER A 645 10.09 10.29 15.95
C SER A 645 8.65 10.57 16.42
N GLY A 646 7.66 10.56 15.53
CA GLY A 646 6.25 10.79 15.86
C GLY A 646 5.75 12.21 15.57
N LYS A 647 6.51 13.07 14.88
CA LYS A 647 6.10 14.44 14.52
C LYS A 647 4.76 14.49 13.81
N SER A 648 4.61 13.71 12.72
CA SER A 648 3.37 13.67 11.93
C SER A 648 2.21 13.08 12.73
N THR A 649 2.45 12.06 13.55
CA THR A 649 1.44 11.49 14.45
C THR A 649 0.91 12.53 15.43
N LEU A 650 1.80 13.31 16.06
CA LEU A 650 1.41 14.36 16.99
C LEU A 650 0.60 15.49 16.31
N ILE A 651 1.07 15.95 15.15
CA ILE A 651 0.50 17.14 14.48
C ILE A 651 -0.68 16.75 13.60
N ASN A 652 -0.51 15.79 12.68
CA ASN A 652 -1.55 15.49 11.69
C ASN A 652 -2.63 14.55 12.28
N ASP A 653 -2.21 13.47 12.96
CA ASP A 653 -3.16 12.46 13.42
C ASP A 653 -3.87 12.88 14.71
N ILE A 654 -3.22 13.59 15.63
CA ILE A 654 -3.84 14.02 16.89
C ILE A 654 -4.29 15.47 16.84
N LEU A 655 -3.38 16.43 16.68
CA LEU A 655 -3.71 17.85 16.78
C LEU A 655 -4.68 18.28 15.70
N TYR A 656 -4.32 18.09 14.43
CA TYR A 656 -5.13 18.53 13.31
C TYR A 656 -6.49 17.84 13.30
N LYS A 657 -6.53 16.49 13.31
CA LYS A 657 -7.79 15.74 13.29
C LYS A 657 -8.65 16.05 14.51
N GLY A 658 -8.03 16.18 15.70
CA GLY A 658 -8.76 16.50 16.93
C GLY A 658 -9.42 17.89 16.93
N ILE A 659 -8.72 18.91 16.41
CA ILE A 659 -9.27 20.25 16.26
C ILE A 659 -10.27 20.30 15.11
N ALA A 660 -9.93 19.74 13.95
CA ALA A 660 -10.79 19.77 12.78
C ALA A 660 -12.11 19.02 12.99
N SER A 661 -12.11 17.95 13.78
CA SER A 661 -13.35 17.25 14.16
C SER A 661 -14.33 18.15 14.93
N LYS A 662 -13.81 19.05 15.78
CA LYS A 662 -14.62 19.98 16.59
C LYS A 662 -15.01 21.24 15.82
N ILE A 663 -14.07 21.86 15.09
CA ILE A 663 -14.28 23.15 14.41
C ILE A 663 -14.87 22.94 13.02
N ASN A 664 -14.24 22.11 12.19
CA ASN A 664 -14.61 21.91 10.79
C ASN A 664 -15.60 20.75 10.61
N LYS A 665 -16.01 20.08 11.70
CA LYS A 665 -16.85 18.87 11.69
C LYS A 665 -16.30 17.78 10.77
N LEU A 666 -14.96 17.69 10.74
CA LEU A 666 -14.27 16.64 10.00
C LEU A 666 -14.62 15.27 10.63
N ARG A 667 -14.79 14.25 9.81
CA ARG A 667 -15.24 12.93 10.25
C ARG A 667 -14.10 12.00 10.66
N ASP A 668 -12.87 12.40 10.36
CA ASP A 668 -11.69 11.61 10.70
C ASP A 668 -11.51 11.48 12.21
N ARG A 669 -11.25 10.27 12.67
CA ARG A 669 -10.94 10.03 14.09
C ARG A 669 -9.54 10.55 14.41
N PRO A 670 -9.40 11.37 15.46
CA PRO A 670 -8.08 11.74 15.96
C PRO A 670 -7.38 10.51 16.57
N GLY A 671 -6.05 10.49 16.49
CA GLY A 671 -5.23 9.49 17.15
C GLY A 671 -5.46 9.47 18.66
N LYS A 672 -5.05 8.40 19.33
CA LYS A 672 -5.29 8.17 20.76
C LYS A 672 -4.65 9.25 21.63
N HIS A 673 -5.46 9.94 22.39
CA HIS A 673 -5.09 10.96 23.37
C HIS A 673 -6.18 11.07 24.43
N LYS A 674 -5.89 11.74 25.55
CA LYS A 674 -6.91 11.93 26.57
C LYS A 674 -7.86 13.09 26.21
N GLU A 675 -7.30 14.27 25.93
CA GLU A 675 -8.04 15.47 25.59
C GLU A 675 -7.15 16.52 24.89
N ILE A 676 -7.77 17.46 24.16
CA ILE A 676 -7.12 18.65 23.64
C ILE A 676 -7.81 19.86 24.28
N LYS A 677 -7.04 20.68 25.00
CA LYS A 677 -7.47 21.89 25.68
C LYS A 677 -7.14 23.13 24.86
N GLY A 678 -7.88 24.21 25.04
CA GLY A 678 -7.62 25.49 24.42
C GLY A 678 -8.15 25.62 22.99
N ILE A 679 -9.02 24.70 22.53
CA ILE A 679 -9.63 24.73 21.21
C ILE A 679 -10.54 25.96 21.05
N GLU A 680 -11.15 26.42 22.12
CA GLU A 680 -11.97 27.64 22.18
C GLU A 680 -11.21 28.92 21.79
N ASN A 681 -9.90 28.89 21.78
CA ASN A 681 -9.04 30.01 21.35
C ASN A 681 -8.79 30.04 19.85
N ILE A 682 -9.42 29.15 19.07
CA ILE A 682 -9.20 29.00 17.64
C ILE A 682 -10.53 29.06 16.89
N ASP A 683 -10.62 29.92 15.88
CA ASP A 683 -11.81 30.05 15.02
C ASP A 683 -11.75 29.09 13.83
N LYS A 684 -10.55 28.79 13.31
CA LYS A 684 -10.34 28.01 12.10
C LYS A 684 -9.03 27.26 12.13
N ILE A 685 -9.02 26.07 11.56
CA ILE A 685 -7.80 25.31 11.29
C ILE A 685 -7.67 25.02 9.79
N ILE A 686 -6.48 25.22 9.27
CA ILE A 686 -6.13 24.95 7.86
C ILE A 686 -4.96 23.99 7.85
N ASN A 687 -5.12 22.89 7.13
CA ASN A 687 -4.03 21.94 6.85
C ASN A 687 -3.46 22.22 5.47
N ILE A 688 -2.14 22.35 5.41
CA ILE A 688 -1.39 22.48 4.16
C ILE A 688 -0.41 21.31 4.11
N ASP A 689 -0.57 20.45 3.14
CA ASP A 689 0.27 19.27 2.95
C ASP A 689 0.92 19.25 1.54
N GLN A 690 1.72 18.24 1.27
CA GLN A 690 2.37 18.04 -0.02
C GLN A 690 1.51 17.30 -1.04
N SER A 691 0.21 17.11 -0.79
CA SER A 691 -0.70 16.43 -1.71
C SER A 691 -0.83 17.20 -3.03
N PRO A 692 -0.92 16.49 -4.18
CA PRO A 692 -1.18 17.16 -5.46
C PRO A 692 -2.47 17.99 -5.44
N ILE A 693 -2.45 19.14 -6.12
CA ILE A 693 -3.58 20.11 -6.22
C ILE A 693 -4.82 19.50 -6.91
N GLY A 694 -4.83 18.26 -7.24
CA GLY A 694 -5.96 17.54 -7.80
C GLY A 694 -5.54 16.22 -8.41
N ARG A 695 -6.52 15.34 -8.56
CA ARG A 695 -6.30 13.96 -8.99
C ARG A 695 -6.65 13.73 -10.46
N THR A 696 -7.13 14.75 -11.16
CA THR A 696 -7.58 14.64 -12.56
C THR A 696 -6.78 15.55 -13.49
N PRO A 697 -6.63 15.22 -14.76
CA PRO A 697 -5.98 16.08 -15.75
C PRO A 697 -6.62 17.47 -15.89
N ARG A 698 -7.86 17.65 -15.38
CA ARG A 698 -8.58 18.92 -15.38
C ARG A 698 -8.21 19.86 -14.25
N SER A 699 -7.51 19.35 -13.25
CA SER A 699 -7.08 20.15 -12.12
C SER A 699 -5.85 20.97 -12.52
N ASN A 700 -5.93 22.27 -12.36
CA ASN A 700 -4.84 23.20 -12.60
C ASN A 700 -4.84 24.33 -11.57
N PRO A 701 -3.77 25.14 -11.46
CA PRO A 701 -3.69 26.23 -10.51
C PRO A 701 -4.87 27.24 -10.61
N ALA A 702 -5.30 27.56 -11.83
CA ALA A 702 -6.40 28.52 -12.04
C ALA A 702 -7.76 28.02 -11.50
N THR A 703 -8.04 26.72 -11.68
CA THR A 703 -9.27 26.12 -11.12
C THR A 703 -9.20 25.97 -9.60
N TYR A 704 -8.03 25.64 -9.07
CA TYR A 704 -7.83 25.45 -7.62
C TYR A 704 -7.97 26.76 -6.85
N THR A 705 -7.40 27.83 -7.35
CA THR A 705 -7.46 29.16 -6.73
C THR A 705 -8.78 29.91 -6.97
N GLY A 706 -9.64 29.36 -7.85
CA GLY A 706 -10.93 29.99 -8.21
C GLY A 706 -10.79 31.12 -9.23
N VAL A 707 -9.59 31.51 -9.64
CA VAL A 707 -9.37 32.61 -10.62
C VAL A 707 -9.94 32.26 -11.98
N PHE A 708 -10.04 30.98 -12.30
CA PHE A 708 -10.63 30.51 -13.55
C PHE A 708 -12.09 30.91 -13.74
N ASP A 709 -12.85 31.04 -12.65
CA ASP A 709 -14.23 31.51 -12.70
C ASP A 709 -14.31 32.95 -13.18
N MET A 710 -13.38 33.80 -12.73
CA MET A 710 -13.27 35.21 -13.15
C MET A 710 -12.83 35.32 -14.61
N ILE A 711 -11.88 34.48 -15.03
CA ILE A 711 -11.43 34.41 -16.44
C ILE A 711 -12.61 34.03 -17.35
N ARG A 712 -13.43 33.06 -16.98
CA ARG A 712 -14.61 32.65 -17.77
C ARG A 712 -15.65 33.76 -17.86
N ASP A 713 -15.89 34.50 -16.78
CA ASP A 713 -16.78 35.65 -16.77
C ASP A 713 -16.29 36.78 -17.68
N LEU A 714 -14.97 37.01 -17.66
CA LEU A 714 -14.35 38.00 -18.53
C LEU A 714 -14.52 37.64 -20.03
N PHE A 715 -14.22 36.39 -20.40
CA PHE A 715 -14.41 35.94 -21.79
C PHE A 715 -15.90 36.00 -22.23
N ALA A 716 -16.81 35.62 -21.35
CA ALA A 716 -18.27 35.72 -21.65
C ALA A 716 -18.72 37.16 -21.83
N SER A 717 -18.01 38.12 -21.25
CA SER A 717 -18.33 39.56 -21.37
C SER A 717 -17.83 40.22 -22.64
N THR A 718 -16.96 39.56 -23.42
CA THR A 718 -16.38 40.08 -24.67
C THR A 718 -17.46 40.30 -25.72
N ASN A 719 -17.22 41.25 -26.64
CA ASN A 719 -18.17 41.55 -27.72
C ASN A 719 -18.38 40.33 -28.64
N GLU A 720 -17.33 39.57 -28.92
CA GLU A 720 -17.38 38.36 -29.75
C GLU A 720 -18.24 37.28 -29.10
N ALA A 721 -18.05 37.03 -27.80
CA ALA A 721 -18.86 36.06 -27.06
C ALA A 721 -20.33 36.45 -27.02
N LYS A 722 -20.63 37.72 -26.76
CA LYS A 722 -22.01 38.25 -26.77
C LYS A 722 -22.66 38.13 -28.13
N ALA A 723 -21.93 38.45 -29.22
CA ALA A 723 -22.45 38.34 -30.57
C ALA A 723 -22.78 36.89 -30.97
N ARG A 724 -22.09 35.92 -30.39
CA ARG A 724 -22.30 34.47 -30.61
C ARG A 724 -23.26 33.87 -29.59
N GLY A 725 -23.76 34.64 -28.61
CA GLY A 725 -24.63 34.14 -27.53
C GLY A 725 -23.88 33.20 -26.54
N TYR A 726 -22.56 33.31 -26.43
CA TYR A 726 -21.78 32.48 -25.56
C TYR A 726 -21.84 32.93 -24.12
N GLN A 727 -22.24 32.04 -23.22
CA GLN A 727 -22.31 32.27 -21.78
C GLN A 727 -21.06 31.71 -21.07
N LYS A 728 -20.87 32.00 -19.78
CA LYS A 728 -19.79 31.52 -18.94
C LYS A 728 -19.50 30.00 -19.07
N GLY A 729 -20.54 29.17 -19.22
CA GLY A 729 -20.45 27.74 -19.39
C GLY A 729 -19.66 27.31 -20.64
N ARG A 730 -19.70 28.10 -21.74
CA ARG A 730 -18.99 27.86 -22.98
C ARG A 730 -17.48 27.85 -22.78
N PHE A 731 -16.98 28.65 -21.88
CA PHE A 731 -15.57 28.81 -21.53
C PHE A 731 -15.08 27.82 -20.46
N SER A 732 -15.88 26.78 -20.14
CA SER A 732 -15.50 25.71 -19.22
C SER A 732 -15.10 24.45 -19.99
N PHE A 733 -13.91 23.95 -19.76
CA PHE A 733 -13.49 22.65 -20.31
C PHE A 733 -14.16 21.43 -19.62
N ASN A 734 -14.96 21.66 -18.56
CA ASN A 734 -15.73 20.62 -17.89
C ASN A 734 -17.13 20.40 -18.47
N ILE A 735 -17.68 21.40 -19.18
CA ILE A 735 -19.07 21.44 -19.64
C ILE A 735 -19.12 21.20 -21.16
N LYS A 736 -20.08 20.41 -21.62
CA LYS A 736 -20.33 20.24 -23.06
C LYS A 736 -20.64 21.57 -23.74
N GLY A 737 -20.23 21.71 -25.00
CA GLY A 737 -20.46 22.88 -25.82
C GLY A 737 -19.20 23.70 -26.11
N GLY A 738 -18.32 23.92 -25.12
CA GLY A 738 -17.07 24.66 -25.31
C GLY A 738 -15.82 23.81 -25.29
N ARG A 739 -15.87 22.66 -24.67
CA ARG A 739 -14.74 21.74 -24.54
C ARG A 739 -14.52 20.94 -25.82
N CYS A 740 -13.32 20.45 -26.01
CA CYS A 740 -13.02 19.42 -27.00
C CYS A 740 -13.73 18.12 -26.63
N GLU A 741 -14.60 17.62 -27.50
CA GLU A 741 -15.36 16.39 -27.20
C GLU A 741 -14.53 15.11 -27.39
N ALA A 742 -13.42 15.13 -28.16
CA ALA A 742 -12.54 14.00 -28.31
C ALA A 742 -11.85 13.61 -26.99
N CYS A 743 -11.27 14.59 -26.28
CA CYS A 743 -10.67 14.38 -24.96
C CYS A 743 -11.59 14.78 -23.79
N LYS A 744 -12.83 15.19 -24.08
CA LYS A 744 -13.82 15.67 -23.08
C LYS A 744 -13.30 16.78 -22.18
N GLY A 745 -12.35 17.58 -22.64
CA GLY A 745 -11.74 18.70 -21.94
C GLY A 745 -10.48 18.34 -21.12
N ASP A 746 -9.99 17.11 -21.18
CA ASP A 746 -8.78 16.70 -20.48
C ASP A 746 -7.50 17.23 -21.13
N GLY A 747 -7.55 17.53 -22.44
CA GLY A 747 -6.38 17.93 -23.25
C GLY A 747 -5.50 16.75 -23.64
N ILE A 748 -5.61 15.65 -22.94
CA ILE A 748 -4.86 14.41 -23.14
C ILE A 748 -5.83 13.23 -23.28
N ILE A 749 -5.37 12.16 -23.91
CA ILE A 749 -6.09 10.89 -24.01
C ILE A 749 -5.33 9.85 -23.20
N LYS A 750 -6.02 9.22 -22.28
CA LYS A 750 -5.50 8.11 -21.48
C LYS A 750 -5.60 6.83 -22.30
N ILE A 751 -4.49 6.15 -22.51
CA ILE A 751 -4.42 4.82 -23.10
C ILE A 751 -4.18 3.83 -21.95
N GLU A 752 -5.20 3.04 -21.63
CA GLU A 752 -5.10 2.04 -20.57
C GLU A 752 -4.31 0.83 -21.04
N MET A 753 -3.28 0.49 -20.31
CA MET A 753 -2.41 -0.65 -20.56
C MET A 753 -2.58 -1.68 -19.45
N HIS A 754 -3.21 -2.82 -19.75
CA HIS A 754 -3.59 -3.84 -18.75
C HIS A 754 -2.48 -4.35 -17.84
N PHE A 755 -1.21 -4.29 -18.26
CA PHE A 755 -0.06 -4.79 -17.48
C PHE A 755 1.05 -3.77 -17.28
N LEU A 756 0.90 -2.55 -17.81
CA LEU A 756 1.86 -1.46 -17.74
C LEU A 756 1.19 -0.20 -17.20
N PRO A 757 1.95 0.79 -16.74
CA PRO A 757 1.39 2.10 -16.41
C PRO A 757 0.63 2.70 -17.59
N ASP A 758 -0.50 3.36 -17.30
CA ASP A 758 -1.29 4.05 -18.30
C ASP A 758 -0.45 5.13 -19.01
N VAL A 759 -0.60 5.22 -20.33
CA VAL A 759 0.08 6.23 -21.16
C VAL A 759 -0.87 7.38 -21.43
N PHE A 760 -0.38 8.61 -21.24
CA PHE A 760 -1.12 9.82 -21.52
C PHE A 760 -0.51 10.51 -22.77
N VAL A 761 -1.30 10.68 -23.81
CA VAL A 761 -0.88 11.35 -25.04
C VAL A 761 -1.69 12.63 -25.26
N PRO A 762 -1.09 13.71 -25.81
CA PRO A 762 -1.84 14.91 -26.18
C PRO A 762 -3.00 14.57 -27.13
N CYS A 763 -4.13 15.23 -26.93
CA CYS A 763 -5.28 15.00 -27.80
C CYS A 763 -5.00 15.53 -29.23
N GLU A 764 -5.09 14.68 -30.23
CA GLU A 764 -4.82 15.02 -31.64
C GLU A 764 -5.76 16.09 -32.21
N VAL A 765 -6.98 16.22 -31.67
CA VAL A 765 -7.98 17.17 -32.12
C VAL A 765 -7.75 18.58 -31.58
N CYS A 766 -7.47 18.70 -30.29
CA CYS A 766 -7.28 20.03 -29.66
C CYS A 766 -5.80 20.36 -29.37
N HIS A 767 -4.88 19.43 -29.64
CA HIS A 767 -3.45 19.61 -29.37
C HIS A 767 -3.14 20.11 -27.94
N GLY A 768 -3.81 19.52 -26.94
CA GLY A 768 -3.66 19.91 -25.55
C GLY A 768 -4.51 21.11 -25.09
N ARG A 769 -5.09 21.88 -26.01
CA ARG A 769 -5.79 23.15 -25.71
C ARG A 769 -7.12 22.99 -24.98
N ARG A 770 -7.69 21.77 -24.86
CA ARG A 770 -8.90 21.42 -24.08
C ARG A 770 -10.23 21.92 -24.63
N TYR A 771 -10.25 22.91 -25.52
CA TYR A 771 -11.44 23.54 -26.09
C TYR A 771 -11.64 23.17 -27.55
N ASN A 772 -12.87 23.36 -28.05
CA ASN A 772 -13.14 23.25 -29.48
C ASN A 772 -12.68 24.54 -30.21
N SER A 773 -12.55 24.45 -31.54
CA SER A 773 -12.08 25.56 -32.37
C SER A 773 -12.92 26.83 -32.21
N GLU A 774 -14.25 26.69 -32.18
CA GLU A 774 -15.16 27.82 -32.04
C GLU A 774 -15.01 28.62 -30.75
N THR A 775 -14.72 27.95 -29.64
CA THR A 775 -14.45 28.63 -28.34
C THR A 775 -13.10 29.34 -28.37
N LEU A 776 -12.10 28.76 -29.07
CA LEU A 776 -10.78 29.37 -29.22
C LEU A 776 -10.74 30.57 -30.16
N GLU A 777 -11.78 30.80 -30.98
CA GLU A 777 -11.91 31.99 -31.82
C GLU A 777 -12.24 33.26 -31.00
N VAL A 778 -12.74 33.11 -29.76
CA VAL A 778 -13.03 34.26 -28.89
C VAL A 778 -11.75 34.76 -28.25
N HIS A 779 -11.44 36.03 -28.44
CA HIS A 779 -10.23 36.66 -27.92
C HIS A 779 -10.52 37.78 -26.92
N TYR A 780 -9.61 37.90 -25.98
CA TYR A 780 -9.49 39.05 -25.08
C TYR A 780 -8.07 39.56 -25.13
N LYS A 781 -7.85 40.85 -25.54
CA LYS A 781 -6.49 41.39 -25.77
C LYS A 781 -5.62 40.45 -26.62
N GLU A 782 -6.13 40.01 -27.74
CA GLU A 782 -5.46 39.11 -28.70
C GLU A 782 -5.13 37.70 -28.21
N LYS A 783 -5.56 37.32 -26.99
CA LYS A 783 -5.37 35.99 -26.43
C LYS A 783 -6.68 35.25 -26.34
N ASN A 784 -6.67 33.96 -26.75
CA ASN A 784 -7.79 33.06 -26.49
C ASN A 784 -7.69 32.47 -25.07
N ILE A 785 -8.74 31.77 -24.61
CA ILE A 785 -8.79 31.25 -23.25
C ILE A 785 -7.74 30.19 -22.96
N ALA A 786 -7.31 29.37 -23.93
CA ALA A 786 -6.26 28.39 -23.73
C ALA A 786 -4.90 29.09 -23.55
N GLU A 787 -4.60 30.11 -24.39
CA GLU A 787 -3.38 30.92 -24.27
C GLU A 787 -3.31 31.66 -22.93
N VAL A 788 -4.44 32.12 -22.39
CA VAL A 788 -4.49 32.72 -21.06
C VAL A 788 -4.20 31.71 -19.96
N LEU A 789 -4.66 30.47 -20.11
CA LEU A 789 -4.34 29.40 -19.15
C LEU A 789 -2.87 28.98 -19.19
N ASP A 790 -2.18 29.17 -20.31
CA ASP A 790 -0.76 28.88 -20.47
C ASP A 790 0.15 30.06 -20.04
N MET A 791 -0.42 31.22 -19.70
CA MET A 791 0.33 32.37 -19.18
C MET A 791 0.83 32.14 -17.77
N THR A 792 1.98 32.73 -17.45
CA THR A 792 2.44 32.88 -16.07
C THR A 792 1.58 33.90 -15.31
N VAL A 793 1.61 33.87 -13.98
CA VAL A 793 0.82 34.78 -13.14
C VAL A 793 1.23 36.25 -13.32
N ASN A 794 2.51 36.51 -13.63
CA ASN A 794 3.05 37.87 -13.79
C ASN A 794 2.77 38.49 -15.16
#